data_8b6223a030a5774c0cbbd5455dffa9b9
#
_entry.id   8b6223a030a5774c0cbbd5455dffa9b9
#
_cell.length_a   1.000
_cell.length_b   1.000
_cell.length_c   1.000
_cell.angle_alpha   90.00
_cell.angle_beta   90.00
_cell.angle_gamma   90.00
#
_symmetry.space_group_name_H-M   'P 1'
#
loop_
_entity.id
_entity.type
_entity.pdbx_description
1 polymer ?
#
loop_
_entity_poly.entity_id
_entity_poly.type
_entity_poly.pdbx_seq_one_letter_code
_entity_poly.pdbx_strand_id
1 'polypeptide(L)'
;MYYIAELLRSLKGLFIHLHFNKIHQNKQAIGMEQDLFSGLKSVKEIKIAEQNTASEKEHGFYEKLKEERNQPTIQREEQKVKISLQNVTLNRSNISTEVEKTDIQKDNKEKPELSKEKREKMTEDPKSSNTEPIDNDKILEAAINYFDGDTLAANVWMNKYALKDSDGNIFESTPDDMHHRIASEFARIEKKYPNPMNEQDIYEVIKAFKYIVPQGSPMAGIGNNYQISSLSNCFVIGNDGNSDSYGGIMKIDEEQVQLMKRRGGVGHDLSHIRPKGSPVKNTALTSTGVVPFMERYSNSTREVAQDGRRGALMLSISIKHPDSEHFINAKMESGKVTGANVSIKIDDEFMKAVKEGTSYTQQYPIDSDNPVFVKEIDARKLWQKVVHNAWSSAEPGVLFWDTVIRESIADNYADFGFKTVSTNPCGEIPLCPYDSCRLLAINLYSYVNHPFTPEAKFDGTLFKKHVHIAQRIMDDLVDLEIEKVDKILQKIDSDPESEEVKAVERRLWEKIREKALQGRRTGIGITAEGDMLAALGLRYGTEEATELSTEVHKLLAIEAYRSSVDLAEERGAFGVFDAEREKEHPFILRIKKNAPEIYEKMQRVGRRNISMLTIAPTGSVSICTRTSSGIEPVFMVAYKRRRKVNPNDKNVVVSFVDEMGDAWEEYNVLHPKFEIWLTKNGYDLNEIKHMDDNAFNEIVKKSPYYKATSADIDWLSKVKMQGKIQKWVDHSISVTVNVPKEVDENLVSDIYLTAWESGCKGMTIYREGSRDGVLISKDKKNNTKQPEDENTFKETRAPRRPAVLEADIIRFQNNYEKWIAVIGKLNDKPYEIFTGKADDFYLPAWVEKGWVLKVKKESEKEETRYDFQFADKQGYKITIEGLSRSFDQIFWNYAKLISGVLRHGMPLPYVIELVGDLNSNDDSINTWKNGVVRSLKRYVPDGTKALGTTCPECGKKSVIYQDGCLICKDCGYSKCG
;
A
#
# COMPACT_ATOMS: atom_id res chain seq x y z
N MET A 1 17.50 -26.89 -28.83
CA MET A 1 16.97 -26.28 -30.07
C MET A 1 15.83 -25.26 -29.81
N TYR A 2 15.01 -25.42 -28.80
CA TYR A 2 13.97 -24.44 -28.45
C TYR A 2 14.55 -23.06 -28.04
N TYR A 3 15.62 -23.02 -27.26
CA TYR A 3 16.31 -21.79 -26.84
C TYR A 3 16.96 -21.00 -27.99
N ILE A 4 17.41 -21.71 -29.03
CA ILE A 4 18.01 -21.09 -30.23
C ILE A 4 16.92 -20.47 -31.11
N ALA A 5 15.73 -21.05 -31.15
CA ALA A 5 14.59 -20.51 -31.90
C ALA A 5 13.98 -19.23 -31.25
N GLU A 6 14.01 -19.16 -29.93
CA GLU A 6 13.54 -17.97 -29.18
C GLU A 6 14.55 -16.84 -29.19
N LEU A 7 15.83 -17.17 -29.15
CA LEU A 7 16.93 -16.19 -29.33
C LEU A 7 16.89 -15.56 -30.73
N LEU A 8 16.57 -16.36 -31.76
CA LEU A 8 16.43 -15.89 -33.15
C LEU A 8 15.12 -15.08 -33.35
N ARG A 9 14.07 -15.34 -32.59
CA ARG A 9 12.85 -14.50 -32.61
C ARG A 9 13.08 -13.15 -31.94
N SER A 10 13.81 -13.13 -30.82
CA SER A 10 14.19 -11.93 -30.09
C SER A 10 15.12 -11.02 -30.92
N LEU A 11 16.08 -11.65 -31.61
CA LEU A 11 17.00 -10.93 -32.51
C LEU A 11 16.28 -10.40 -33.77
N LYS A 12 15.25 -11.07 -34.25
CA LYS A 12 14.45 -10.60 -35.40
C LYS A 12 13.58 -9.37 -35.05
N GLY A 13 13.02 -9.33 -33.82
CA GLY A 13 12.30 -8.19 -33.29
C GLY A 13 13.20 -6.95 -33.11
N LEU A 14 14.41 -7.15 -32.63
CA LEU A 14 15.39 -6.09 -32.43
C LEU A 14 15.93 -5.52 -33.75
N PHE A 15 16.09 -6.37 -34.79
CA PHE A 15 16.54 -5.94 -36.13
C PHE A 15 15.49 -5.14 -36.89
N ILE A 16 14.22 -5.43 -36.74
CA ILE A 16 13.14 -4.69 -37.39
C ILE A 16 12.96 -3.30 -36.81
N HIS A 17 13.24 -3.10 -35.51
CA HIS A 17 13.10 -1.79 -34.87
C HIS A 17 14.30 -0.86 -35.11
N LEU A 18 15.47 -1.40 -35.46
CA LEU A 18 16.69 -0.64 -35.77
C LEU A 18 16.82 -0.27 -37.25
N HIS A 19 16.01 -0.84 -38.17
CA HIS A 19 16.18 -0.65 -39.63
C HIS A 19 15.23 0.34 -40.28
N PHE A 20 14.29 0.94 -39.54
CA PHE A 20 13.41 1.97 -40.13
C PHE A 20 14.02 3.38 -40.14
N ASN A 21 15.20 3.62 -39.56
CA ASN A 21 15.82 4.93 -39.45
C ASN A 21 17.18 5.10 -40.16
N LYS A 22 17.62 4.14 -41.03
CA LYS A 22 18.84 4.27 -41.83
C LYS A 22 18.75 3.60 -43.19
N ILE A 23 17.88 4.06 -44.07
CA ILE A 23 17.94 3.81 -45.50
C ILE A 23 18.23 5.14 -46.21
N HIS A 24 19.52 5.50 -46.23
CA HIS A 24 20.16 6.20 -47.30
C HIS A 24 21.68 6.18 -47.07
N GLN A 25 22.36 5.38 -47.85
CA GLN A 25 23.84 5.19 -48.00
C GLN A 25 24.34 3.81 -47.51
N ASN A 26 24.39 2.83 -48.36
CA ASN A 26 25.56 2.09 -48.83
C ASN A 26 25.18 0.78 -49.54
N LYS A 27 25.50 0.72 -50.81
CA LYS A 27 25.26 -0.42 -51.71
C LYS A 27 26.39 -1.48 -51.67
N GLN A 28 27.00 -1.76 -50.53
CA GLN A 28 28.08 -2.77 -50.44
C GLN A 28 27.78 -3.96 -49.44
N ALA A 29 26.60 -3.99 -48.80
CA ALA A 29 26.21 -5.07 -47.87
C ALA A 29 25.36 -6.18 -48.52
N ILE A 30 25.20 -6.22 -49.85
CA ILE A 30 24.27 -7.19 -50.51
C ILE A 30 24.92 -8.57 -50.74
N GLY A 31 26.22 -8.75 -50.54
CA GLY A 31 26.91 -10.00 -50.75
C GLY A 31 26.83 -11.03 -49.62
N MET A 32 26.45 -10.63 -48.39
CA MET A 32 26.42 -11.52 -47.25
C MET A 32 25.02 -12.05 -46.88
N GLU A 33 23.96 -11.56 -47.51
CA GLU A 33 22.58 -11.95 -47.22
C GLU A 33 22.14 -13.23 -47.97
N GLN A 34 22.82 -13.62 -49.04
CA GLN A 34 22.42 -14.79 -49.84
C GLN A 34 22.83 -16.13 -49.19
N ASP A 35 23.90 -16.17 -48.43
CA ASP A 35 24.35 -17.42 -47.80
C ASP A 35 23.62 -17.77 -46.48
N LEU A 36 22.93 -16.80 -45.86
CA LEU A 36 22.14 -17.04 -44.63
C LEU A 36 20.72 -17.58 -44.89
N PHE A 37 20.22 -17.42 -46.14
CA PHE A 37 18.86 -17.82 -46.50
C PHE A 37 18.76 -19.18 -47.25
N SER A 38 19.89 -19.77 -47.66
CA SER A 38 19.89 -21.11 -48.30
C SER A 38 19.52 -22.25 -47.34
N GLY A 39 19.63 -22.01 -46.01
CA GLY A 39 19.21 -22.99 -44.98
C GLY A 39 17.72 -22.99 -44.65
N LEU A 40 16.94 -22.03 -45.15
CA LEU A 40 15.53 -21.87 -44.77
C LEU A 40 14.52 -22.71 -45.57
N LYS A 41 14.92 -23.34 -46.65
CA LYS A 41 14.05 -24.29 -47.39
C LYS A 41 13.76 -25.59 -46.60
N SER A 42 14.69 -26.01 -45.74
CA SER A 42 14.51 -27.21 -44.90
C SER A 42 13.54 -27.02 -43.72
N VAL A 43 13.32 -25.77 -43.28
CA VAL A 43 12.47 -25.46 -42.12
C VAL A 43 10.98 -25.46 -42.45
N LYS A 44 10.61 -25.23 -43.76
CA LYS A 44 9.20 -25.30 -44.18
C LYS A 44 8.70 -26.76 -44.32
N GLU A 45 9.56 -27.69 -44.69
CA GLU A 45 9.21 -29.10 -44.80
C GLU A 45 9.09 -29.78 -43.42
N ILE A 46 9.88 -29.33 -42.44
CA ILE A 46 9.79 -29.82 -41.05
C ILE A 46 8.49 -29.30 -40.36
N LYS A 47 7.98 -28.11 -40.68
CA LYS A 47 6.70 -27.59 -40.11
C LYS A 47 5.48 -28.35 -40.64
N ILE A 48 5.51 -28.89 -41.82
CA ILE A 48 4.37 -29.66 -42.37
C ILE A 48 4.34 -31.06 -41.75
N ALA A 49 5.50 -31.65 -41.42
CA ALA A 49 5.58 -32.91 -40.74
C ALA A 49 5.17 -32.86 -39.24
N GLU A 50 5.49 -31.75 -38.56
CA GLU A 50 5.09 -31.54 -37.14
C GLU A 50 3.58 -31.21 -36.98
N GLN A 51 2.94 -30.54 -37.96
CA GLN A 51 1.49 -30.30 -37.89
C GLN A 51 0.66 -31.58 -38.08
N ASN A 52 1.15 -32.53 -38.87
CA ASN A 52 0.44 -33.80 -39.10
C ASN A 52 0.57 -34.77 -37.90
N THR A 53 1.70 -34.70 -37.15
CA THR A 53 1.88 -35.55 -35.94
C THR A 53 1.20 -34.99 -34.69
N ALA A 54 0.95 -33.69 -34.65
CA ALA A 54 0.21 -33.05 -33.54
C ALA A 54 -1.30 -33.38 -33.63
N SER A 55 -1.88 -33.39 -34.83
CA SER A 55 -3.30 -33.67 -35.04
C SER A 55 -3.69 -35.10 -34.68
N GLU A 56 -2.81 -36.10 -34.94
CA GLU A 56 -3.09 -37.49 -34.57
C GLU A 56 -2.95 -37.75 -33.06
N LYS A 57 -2.10 -37.02 -32.35
CA LYS A 57 -1.99 -37.13 -30.89
C LYS A 57 -3.13 -36.43 -30.14
N GLU A 58 -3.66 -35.37 -30.67
CA GLU A 58 -4.84 -34.70 -30.06
C GLU A 58 -6.12 -35.55 -30.23
N HIS A 59 -6.29 -36.23 -31.34
CA HIS A 59 -7.46 -37.09 -31.55
C HIS A 59 -7.46 -38.30 -30.60
N GLY A 60 -6.31 -38.93 -30.34
CA GLY A 60 -6.18 -40.01 -29.37
C GLY A 60 -6.41 -39.60 -27.92
N PHE A 61 -6.14 -38.34 -27.57
CA PHE A 61 -6.36 -37.80 -26.24
C PHE A 61 -7.84 -37.47 -25.96
N TYR A 62 -8.58 -36.98 -26.97
CA TYR A 62 -10.00 -36.73 -26.88
C TYR A 62 -10.87 -37.99 -26.80
N GLU A 63 -10.48 -39.08 -27.44
CA GLU A 63 -11.17 -40.37 -27.31
C GLU A 63 -10.95 -41.01 -25.94
N LYS A 64 -9.75 -40.92 -25.33
CA LYS A 64 -9.47 -41.36 -23.96
C LYS A 64 -10.27 -40.59 -22.89
N LEU A 65 -10.52 -39.30 -23.08
CA LEU A 65 -11.33 -38.49 -22.20
C LEU A 65 -12.84 -38.81 -22.28
N LYS A 66 -13.31 -39.41 -23.38
CA LYS A 66 -14.70 -39.88 -23.52
C LYS A 66 -14.94 -41.22 -22.82
N GLU A 67 -13.93 -42.07 -22.75
CA GLU A 67 -14.04 -43.37 -22.05
C GLU A 67 -13.99 -43.24 -20.52
N GLU A 68 -13.27 -42.24 -19.96
CA GLU A 68 -13.20 -41.96 -18.52
C GLU A 68 -14.49 -41.28 -17.94
N ARG A 69 -15.37 -40.76 -18.81
CA ARG A 69 -16.67 -40.13 -18.39
C ARG A 69 -17.76 -41.12 -18.00
N ASN A 70 -17.56 -42.40 -18.13
CA ASN A 70 -18.58 -43.43 -17.85
C ASN A 70 -18.38 -44.18 -16.53
N GLN A 71 -17.85 -43.51 -15.47
CA GLN A 71 -17.78 -44.09 -14.13
C GLN A 71 -18.84 -43.52 -13.17
N PRO A 72 -19.42 -44.32 -12.28
CA PRO A 72 -20.64 -44.00 -11.50
C PRO A 72 -20.50 -42.90 -10.45
N THR A 73 -19.29 -42.40 -10.18
CA THR A 73 -19.03 -41.41 -9.12
C THR A 73 -19.42 -40.00 -9.52
N ILE A 74 -19.44 -39.67 -10.81
CA ILE A 74 -19.78 -38.33 -11.30
C ILE A 74 -21.30 -38.08 -11.26
N GLN A 75 -22.11 -39.12 -11.34
CA GLN A 75 -23.57 -38.96 -11.31
C GLN A 75 -24.14 -38.55 -9.93
N ARG A 76 -23.39 -38.73 -8.82
CA ARG A 76 -23.85 -38.33 -7.48
C ARG A 76 -23.64 -36.84 -7.20
N GLU A 77 -22.66 -36.18 -7.80
CA GLU A 77 -22.44 -34.75 -7.61
C GLU A 77 -23.33 -33.89 -8.52
N GLU A 78 -23.57 -34.33 -9.75
CA GLU A 78 -24.51 -33.67 -10.65
C GLU A 78 -25.98 -33.74 -10.15
N GLN A 79 -26.35 -34.80 -9.43
CA GLN A 79 -27.67 -34.87 -8.78
C GLN A 79 -27.80 -33.91 -7.59
N LYS A 80 -26.74 -33.67 -6.78
CA LYS A 80 -26.76 -32.70 -5.69
C LYS A 80 -26.88 -31.25 -6.22
N VAL A 81 -26.21 -30.90 -7.31
CA VAL A 81 -26.30 -29.59 -7.95
C VAL A 81 -27.67 -29.35 -8.55
N LYS A 82 -28.30 -30.38 -9.16
CA LYS A 82 -29.67 -30.28 -9.73
C LYS A 82 -30.75 -30.14 -8.64
N ILE A 83 -30.58 -30.80 -7.50
CA ILE A 83 -31.52 -30.68 -6.35
C ILE A 83 -31.43 -29.30 -5.71
N SER A 84 -30.22 -28.71 -5.62
CA SER A 84 -30.01 -27.34 -5.14
C SER A 84 -30.67 -26.29 -6.05
N LEU A 85 -30.58 -26.44 -7.37
CA LEU A 85 -31.22 -25.54 -8.33
C LEU A 85 -32.76 -25.66 -8.40
N GLN A 86 -33.32 -26.85 -8.14
CA GLN A 86 -34.77 -27.02 -8.10
C GLN A 86 -35.41 -26.37 -6.85
N ASN A 87 -34.75 -26.39 -5.69
CA ASN A 87 -35.25 -25.73 -4.48
C ASN A 87 -35.22 -24.18 -4.56
N VAL A 88 -34.34 -23.60 -5.37
CA VAL A 88 -34.31 -22.15 -5.63
C VAL A 88 -35.45 -21.73 -6.55
N THR A 89 -35.91 -22.62 -7.44
CA THR A 89 -36.99 -22.30 -8.39
C THR A 89 -38.40 -22.44 -7.78
N LEU A 90 -38.56 -23.23 -6.69
CA LEU A 90 -39.86 -23.46 -6.03
C LEU A 90 -40.31 -22.33 -5.08
N ASN A 91 -39.41 -21.47 -4.65
CA ASN A 91 -39.76 -20.30 -3.82
C ASN A 91 -40.12 -19.03 -4.63
N ARG A 92 -40.23 -19.13 -5.95
CA ARG A 92 -40.65 -18.02 -6.82
C ARG A 92 -42.08 -18.11 -7.35
N SER A 93 -42.86 -19.09 -6.92
CA SER A 93 -44.18 -19.37 -7.54
C SER A 93 -45.43 -18.76 -6.83
N ASN A 94 -45.26 -17.80 -5.91
CA ASN A 94 -46.43 -17.17 -5.25
C ASN A 94 -46.44 -15.63 -5.38
N ILE A 95 -46.33 -15.11 -6.61
CA ILE A 95 -46.94 -13.79 -6.94
C ILE A 95 -47.41 -13.89 -8.39
N SER A 96 -48.66 -14.19 -8.57
CA SER A 96 -49.38 -14.07 -9.85
C SER A 96 -50.21 -12.81 -9.86
N THR A 97 -50.02 -11.98 -10.88
CA THR A 97 -51.09 -11.18 -11.47
C THR A 97 -50.80 -10.99 -12.94
N GLU A 98 -51.83 -11.23 -13.68
CA GLU A 98 -52.05 -11.28 -15.11
C GLU A 98 -51.38 -10.19 -15.94
N VAL A 99 -50.74 -10.55 -17.06
CA VAL A 99 -50.76 -9.78 -18.31
C VAL A 99 -50.72 -10.72 -19.49
N GLU A 100 -51.62 -10.40 -20.48
CA GLU A 100 -52.00 -11.17 -21.65
C GLU A 100 -50.88 -11.54 -22.61
N LYS A 101 -51.07 -12.71 -23.23
CA LYS A 101 -50.25 -13.23 -24.35
C LYS A 101 -50.63 -12.49 -25.66
N THR A 102 -49.62 -12.03 -26.38
CA THR A 102 -49.73 -11.86 -27.84
C THR A 102 -48.53 -12.51 -28.52
N ASP A 103 -48.83 -13.38 -29.45
CA ASP A 103 -47.90 -14.10 -30.35
C ASP A 103 -47.15 -13.15 -31.26
N ILE A 104 -45.85 -13.31 -31.40
CA ILE A 104 -45.09 -12.74 -32.51
C ILE A 104 -44.20 -13.83 -33.16
N GLN A 105 -44.44 -14.03 -34.41
CA GLN A 105 -43.76 -14.90 -35.36
C GLN A 105 -42.31 -14.47 -35.63
N LYS A 106 -41.45 -15.46 -35.86
CA LYS A 106 -40.08 -15.31 -36.34
C LYS A 106 -40.07 -14.73 -37.75
N ASP A 107 -39.36 -13.65 -37.96
CA ASP A 107 -38.83 -13.28 -39.26
C ASP A 107 -37.39 -12.73 -39.14
N ASN A 108 -36.49 -13.36 -39.92
CA ASN A 108 -35.11 -12.94 -40.13
C ASN A 108 -35.09 -11.70 -41.02
N LYS A 109 -34.47 -10.60 -40.60
CA LYS A 109 -33.86 -9.59 -41.48
C LYS A 109 -32.78 -8.75 -40.73
N GLU A 110 -31.71 -8.58 -41.43
CA GLU A 110 -30.58 -7.65 -41.43
C GLU A 110 -30.51 -6.53 -40.37
N LYS A 111 -29.32 -6.37 -39.77
CA LYS A 111 -28.93 -5.25 -38.91
C LYS A 111 -28.92 -3.92 -39.70
N PRO A 112 -29.55 -2.87 -39.20
CA PRO A 112 -29.30 -1.51 -39.68
C PRO A 112 -28.21 -0.85 -38.89
N GLU A 113 -27.25 -0.21 -39.59
CA GLU A 113 -26.29 0.74 -39.02
C GLU A 113 -27.02 1.92 -38.35
N LEU A 114 -26.69 2.18 -37.08
CA LEU A 114 -27.20 3.38 -36.39
C LEU A 114 -26.43 4.63 -36.83
N SER A 115 -27.18 5.62 -37.35
CA SER A 115 -26.65 6.92 -37.76
C SER A 115 -26.06 7.72 -36.59
N LYS A 116 -25.09 8.58 -36.87
CA LYS A 116 -24.35 9.44 -35.91
C LYS A 116 -25.26 10.30 -35.03
N GLU A 117 -26.45 10.65 -35.47
CA GLU A 117 -27.37 11.51 -34.68
C GLU A 117 -28.03 10.83 -33.46
N LYS A 118 -28.00 9.50 -33.33
CA LYS A 118 -28.48 8.79 -32.14
C LYS A 118 -27.42 8.63 -31.04
N ARG A 119 -26.14 8.88 -31.34
CA ARG A 119 -25.08 8.88 -30.35
C ARG A 119 -25.02 10.16 -29.50
N GLU A 120 -25.53 11.27 -30.01
CA GLU A 120 -25.52 12.56 -29.29
C GLU A 120 -26.67 12.73 -28.28
N LYS A 121 -27.71 11.88 -28.32
CA LYS A 121 -28.87 11.97 -27.39
C LYS A 121 -28.83 11.08 -26.17
N MET A 122 -27.73 10.36 -25.93
CA MET A 122 -27.54 9.53 -24.71
C MET A 122 -26.58 10.16 -23.66
N THR A 123 -26.22 11.43 -23.80
CA THR A 123 -25.36 12.17 -22.87
C THR A 123 -26.04 13.46 -22.40
N GLU A 124 -27.22 13.36 -21.80
CA GLU A 124 -27.73 14.43 -20.94
C GLU A 124 -27.76 13.92 -19.51
N ASP A 125 -26.57 14.02 -18.82
CA ASP A 125 -26.45 13.94 -17.39
C ASP A 125 -26.89 15.28 -16.76
N PRO A 126 -27.42 15.27 -15.52
CA PRO A 126 -27.85 16.48 -14.85
C PRO A 126 -26.67 17.45 -14.66
N LYS A 127 -26.87 18.68 -15.04
CA LYS A 127 -25.91 19.79 -15.06
C LYS A 127 -25.11 19.90 -13.76
N SER A 128 -23.82 19.56 -13.79
CA SER A 128 -22.85 20.14 -12.86
C SER A 128 -22.64 21.61 -13.27
N SER A 129 -22.66 22.50 -12.31
CA SER A 129 -22.69 23.95 -12.54
C SER A 129 -21.39 24.55 -13.10
N ASN A 130 -20.33 23.78 -13.31
CA ASN A 130 -19.07 24.23 -13.93
C ASN A 130 -18.62 23.26 -15.01
N THR A 131 -18.70 23.70 -16.26
CA THR A 131 -18.23 22.94 -17.44
C THR A 131 -16.78 23.25 -17.85
N GLU A 132 -16.13 24.24 -17.24
CA GLU A 132 -14.77 24.64 -17.54
C GLU A 132 -13.84 24.39 -16.34
N PRO A 133 -12.58 23.93 -16.59
CA PRO A 133 -11.58 23.77 -15.55
C PRO A 133 -11.28 25.10 -14.84
N ILE A 134 -11.11 25.05 -13.52
CA ILE A 134 -10.81 26.23 -12.71
C ILE A 134 -9.29 26.33 -12.52
N ASP A 135 -8.77 27.56 -12.47
CA ASP A 135 -7.37 27.84 -12.23
C ASP A 135 -6.91 27.36 -10.84
N ASN A 136 -5.84 26.56 -10.81
CA ASN A 136 -5.35 25.92 -9.59
C ASN A 136 -4.94 26.88 -8.47
N ASP A 137 -4.41 28.05 -8.80
CA ASP A 137 -4.01 29.06 -7.79
C ASP A 137 -5.24 29.66 -7.13
N LYS A 138 -6.32 29.90 -7.88
CA LYS A 138 -7.59 30.40 -7.34
C LYS A 138 -8.27 29.35 -6.46
N ILE A 139 -8.22 28.06 -6.86
CA ILE A 139 -8.75 26.96 -6.05
C ILE A 139 -7.98 26.87 -4.73
N LEU A 140 -6.64 26.95 -4.79
CA LEU A 140 -5.82 26.87 -3.59
C LEU A 140 -6.11 28.02 -2.62
N GLU A 141 -6.26 29.26 -3.13
CA GLU A 141 -6.62 30.43 -2.32
C GLU A 141 -7.99 30.26 -1.67
N ALA A 142 -9.00 29.85 -2.45
CA ALA A 142 -10.35 29.61 -1.94
C ALA A 142 -10.37 28.48 -0.89
N ALA A 143 -9.65 27.38 -1.13
CA ALA A 143 -9.52 26.28 -0.18
C ALA A 143 -8.79 26.69 1.11
N ILE A 144 -7.72 27.49 1.02
CA ILE A 144 -7.03 28.02 2.21
C ILE A 144 -8.00 28.87 3.05
N ASN A 145 -8.80 29.72 2.42
CA ASN A 145 -9.81 30.49 3.11
C ASN A 145 -10.89 29.61 3.75
N TYR A 146 -11.32 28.55 3.06
CA TYR A 146 -12.28 27.58 3.60
C TYR A 146 -11.78 26.86 4.86
N PHE A 147 -10.47 26.56 4.94
CA PHE A 147 -9.83 25.92 6.09
C PHE A 147 -9.20 26.91 7.09
N ASP A 148 -9.69 28.16 7.18
CA ASP A 148 -9.21 29.19 8.12
C ASP A 148 -7.68 29.39 8.07
N GLY A 149 -7.09 29.37 6.90
CA GLY A 149 -5.63 29.55 6.68
C GLY A 149 -4.80 28.25 6.74
N ASP A 150 -5.41 27.09 6.95
CA ASP A 150 -4.69 25.80 6.96
C ASP A 150 -4.32 25.34 5.55
N THR A 151 -3.10 25.69 5.13
CA THR A 151 -2.57 25.34 3.82
C THR A 151 -2.38 23.84 3.61
N LEU A 152 -2.16 23.07 4.69
CA LEU A 152 -2.01 21.61 4.60
C LEU A 152 -3.37 20.97 4.28
N ALA A 153 -4.43 21.36 4.99
CA ALA A 153 -5.77 20.86 4.74
C ALA A 153 -6.25 21.21 3.32
N ALA A 154 -6.01 22.46 2.88
CA ALA A 154 -6.35 22.93 1.54
C ALA A 154 -5.64 22.08 0.45
N ASN A 155 -4.32 21.86 0.57
CA ASN A 155 -3.57 21.03 -0.37
C ASN A 155 -4.01 19.57 -0.35
N VAL A 156 -4.33 19.00 0.82
CA VAL A 156 -4.80 17.60 0.92
C VAL A 156 -6.14 17.45 0.21
N TRP A 157 -7.09 18.37 0.43
CA TRP A 157 -8.37 18.34 -0.26
C TRP A 157 -8.18 18.47 -1.78
N MET A 158 -7.51 19.52 -2.22
CA MET A 158 -7.28 19.82 -3.63
C MET A 158 -6.60 18.65 -4.37
N ASN A 159 -5.55 18.07 -3.78
CA ASN A 159 -4.80 17.00 -4.46
C ASN A 159 -5.47 15.64 -4.41
N LYS A 160 -6.32 15.34 -3.39
CA LYS A 160 -6.85 13.98 -3.18
C LYS A 160 -8.35 13.84 -3.41
N TYR A 161 -9.14 14.89 -3.22
CA TYR A 161 -10.60 14.77 -3.09
C TYR A 161 -11.41 15.62 -4.04
N ALA A 162 -10.89 16.77 -4.48
CA ALA A 162 -11.54 17.63 -5.46
C ALA A 162 -11.87 16.85 -6.74
N LEU A 163 -12.99 17.19 -7.37
CA LEU A 163 -13.44 16.58 -8.62
C LEU A 163 -12.44 16.86 -9.75
N LYS A 164 -11.89 15.81 -10.34
CA LYS A 164 -10.88 15.89 -11.40
C LYS A 164 -11.23 15.04 -12.60
N ASP A 165 -10.81 15.49 -13.77
CA ASP A 165 -10.76 14.67 -14.97
C ASP A 165 -9.47 13.81 -15.05
N SER A 166 -9.29 13.11 -16.19
CA SER A 166 -8.10 12.28 -16.43
C SER A 166 -6.82 13.09 -16.71
N ASP A 167 -6.94 14.37 -17.03
CA ASP A 167 -5.84 15.29 -17.29
C ASP A 167 -5.42 16.06 -16.04
N GLY A 168 -6.14 15.84 -14.92
CA GLY A 168 -5.86 16.49 -13.63
C GLY A 168 -6.50 17.86 -13.45
N ASN A 169 -7.35 18.28 -14.38
CA ASN A 169 -8.11 19.52 -14.27
C ASN A 169 -9.16 19.41 -13.17
N ILE A 170 -9.33 20.48 -12.38
CA ILE A 170 -10.24 20.52 -11.24
C ILE A 170 -11.51 21.32 -11.59
N PHE A 171 -12.66 20.84 -11.14
CA PHE A 171 -14.00 21.39 -11.43
C PHE A 171 -14.74 21.87 -10.18
N GLU A 172 -14.10 21.86 -9.01
CA GLU A 172 -14.63 22.32 -7.74
C GLU A 172 -13.76 23.45 -7.19
N SER A 173 -14.35 24.53 -6.69
CA SER A 173 -13.65 25.68 -6.14
C SER A 173 -13.27 25.47 -4.68
N THR A 174 -14.14 24.79 -3.92
CA THR A 174 -14.01 24.61 -2.47
C THR A 174 -14.47 23.21 -2.06
N PRO A 175 -14.14 22.76 -0.84
CA PRO A 175 -14.73 21.53 -0.28
C PRO A 175 -16.25 21.53 -0.21
N ASP A 176 -16.89 22.69 -0.22
CA ASP A 176 -18.35 22.80 -0.15
C ASP A 176 -19.02 22.29 -1.44
N ASP A 177 -18.43 22.59 -2.60
CA ASP A 177 -18.88 22.05 -3.89
C ASP A 177 -18.83 20.51 -3.88
N MET A 178 -17.77 19.93 -3.30
CA MET A 178 -17.64 18.48 -3.11
C MET A 178 -18.78 17.94 -2.21
N HIS A 179 -19.09 18.63 -1.10
CA HIS A 179 -20.16 18.18 -0.21
C HIS A 179 -21.53 18.20 -0.90
N HIS A 180 -21.82 19.23 -1.70
CA HIS A 180 -23.04 19.28 -2.52
C HIS A 180 -23.10 18.16 -3.54
N ARG A 181 -22.02 17.90 -4.29
CA ARG A 181 -21.93 16.78 -5.23
C ARG A 181 -22.24 15.45 -4.54
N ILE A 182 -21.64 15.20 -3.38
CA ILE A 182 -21.85 13.96 -2.63
C ILE A 182 -23.29 13.86 -2.12
N ALA A 183 -23.84 14.92 -1.57
CA ALA A 183 -25.22 14.94 -1.06
C ALA A 183 -26.25 14.70 -2.17
N SER A 184 -26.07 15.33 -3.32
CA SER A 184 -26.93 15.16 -4.51
C SER A 184 -26.96 13.71 -4.98
N GLU A 185 -25.81 13.04 -5.05
CA GLU A 185 -25.74 11.63 -5.49
C GLU A 185 -26.37 10.67 -4.47
N PHE A 186 -26.19 10.90 -3.18
CA PHE A 186 -26.91 10.11 -2.17
C PHE A 186 -28.43 10.34 -2.24
N ALA A 187 -28.86 11.58 -2.37
CA ALA A 187 -30.28 11.89 -2.55
C ALA A 187 -30.87 11.26 -3.82
N ARG A 188 -30.07 11.10 -4.88
CA ARG A 188 -30.48 10.41 -6.09
C ARG A 188 -30.71 8.92 -5.82
N ILE A 189 -29.86 8.26 -5.04
CA ILE A 189 -30.04 6.86 -4.66
C ILE A 189 -31.25 6.70 -3.73
N GLU A 190 -31.40 7.57 -2.73
CA GLU A 190 -32.53 7.56 -1.79
C GLU A 190 -33.88 7.54 -2.50
N LYS A 191 -34.03 8.25 -3.62
CA LYS A 191 -35.25 8.26 -4.44
C LYS A 191 -35.68 6.90 -4.98
N LYS A 192 -34.80 5.89 -4.93
CA LYS A 192 -35.14 4.50 -5.32
C LYS A 192 -35.92 3.76 -4.23
N TYR A 193 -35.96 4.30 -3.01
CA TYR A 193 -36.49 3.64 -1.82
C TYR A 193 -37.65 4.40 -1.19
N PRO A 194 -38.46 3.72 -0.37
CA PRO A 194 -39.47 4.38 0.47
C PRO A 194 -38.82 5.37 1.45
N ASN A 195 -39.52 6.46 1.77
CA ASN A 195 -39.12 7.48 2.73
C ASN A 195 -37.71 8.08 2.47
N PRO A 196 -37.43 8.60 1.27
CA PRO A 196 -36.12 9.08 0.91
C PRO A 196 -35.69 10.29 1.73
N MET A 197 -34.41 10.30 2.16
CA MET A 197 -33.79 11.52 2.67
C MET A 197 -33.61 12.52 1.52
N ASN A 198 -33.81 13.80 1.81
CA ASN A 198 -33.54 14.85 0.83
C ASN A 198 -32.08 15.29 0.84
N GLU A 199 -31.66 16.00 -0.22
CA GLU A 199 -30.27 16.43 -0.40
C GLU A 199 -29.79 17.36 0.72
N GLN A 200 -30.66 18.26 1.20
CA GLN A 200 -30.30 19.21 2.26
C GLN A 200 -30.03 18.52 3.59
N ASP A 201 -30.83 17.53 3.98
CA ASP A 201 -30.61 16.78 5.22
C ASP A 201 -29.28 16.00 5.17
N ILE A 202 -28.94 15.44 4.00
CA ILE A 202 -27.65 14.76 3.79
C ILE A 202 -26.50 15.76 3.83
N TYR A 203 -26.61 16.89 3.14
CA TYR A 203 -25.61 17.95 3.13
C TYR A 203 -25.32 18.46 4.55
N GLU A 204 -26.34 18.70 5.37
CA GLU A 204 -26.18 19.20 6.75
C GLU A 204 -25.32 18.27 7.64
N VAL A 205 -25.35 16.97 7.42
CA VAL A 205 -24.58 16.03 8.23
C VAL A 205 -23.15 15.83 7.70
N ILE A 206 -22.86 16.10 6.41
CA ILE A 206 -21.54 15.92 5.82
C ILE A 206 -20.74 17.23 5.65
N LYS A 207 -21.41 18.41 5.62
CA LYS A 207 -20.76 19.69 5.36
C LYS A 207 -19.65 20.02 6.35
N ALA A 208 -18.65 20.74 5.87
CA ALA A 208 -17.51 21.22 6.65
C ALA A 208 -16.73 20.10 7.38
N PHE A 209 -16.85 18.84 6.94
CA PHE A 209 -16.25 17.68 7.60
C PHE A 209 -16.64 17.55 9.08
N LYS A 210 -17.82 18.09 9.44
CA LYS A 210 -18.20 18.30 10.83
C LYS A 210 -18.62 17.02 11.53
N TYR A 211 -19.57 16.25 10.98
CA TYR A 211 -20.15 15.09 11.65
C TYR A 211 -19.84 13.77 10.96
N ILE A 212 -20.25 13.64 9.70
CA ILE A 212 -20.11 12.44 8.89
C ILE A 212 -19.17 12.74 7.73
N VAL A 213 -18.09 11.97 7.61
CA VAL A 213 -17.02 12.23 6.63
C VAL A 213 -16.78 10.97 5.81
N PRO A 214 -17.23 10.90 4.54
CA PRO A 214 -16.82 9.84 3.63
C PRO A 214 -15.30 9.81 3.49
N GLN A 215 -14.70 8.64 3.26
CA GLN A 215 -13.24 8.52 3.25
C GLN A 215 -12.70 8.12 1.88
N GLY A 216 -11.58 8.71 1.48
CA GLY A 216 -10.79 8.25 0.33
C GLY A 216 -11.55 8.21 -0.98
N SER A 217 -11.78 6.99 -1.50
CA SER A 217 -12.43 6.78 -2.79
C SER A 217 -13.86 7.33 -2.86
N PRO A 218 -14.72 7.24 -1.84
CA PRO A 218 -16.01 7.91 -1.83
C PRO A 218 -15.94 9.41 -2.07
N MET A 219 -15.10 10.15 -1.35
CA MET A 219 -14.99 11.61 -1.53
C MET A 219 -14.57 12.01 -2.95
N ALA A 220 -13.59 11.30 -3.52
CA ALA A 220 -13.07 11.61 -4.83
C ALA A 220 -13.94 11.08 -5.98
N GLY A 221 -14.69 9.98 -5.76
CA GLY A 221 -15.33 9.20 -6.83
C GLY A 221 -16.85 9.34 -6.94
N ILE A 222 -17.56 9.69 -5.85
CA ILE A 222 -19.01 9.90 -5.91
C ILE A 222 -19.28 11.08 -6.86
N GLY A 223 -20.18 10.88 -7.83
CA GLY A 223 -20.52 11.90 -8.85
C GLY A 223 -19.40 12.21 -9.85
N ASN A 224 -18.21 11.59 -9.74
CA ASN A 224 -17.15 11.75 -10.74
C ASN A 224 -17.44 10.86 -11.97
N ASN A 225 -17.77 11.49 -13.08
CA ASN A 225 -18.02 10.83 -14.36
C ASN A 225 -16.83 10.94 -15.34
N TYR A 226 -15.79 11.70 -14.99
CA TYR A 226 -14.58 11.86 -15.80
C TYR A 226 -13.63 10.67 -15.63
N GLN A 227 -13.60 10.07 -14.44
CA GLN A 227 -12.72 8.94 -14.12
C GLN A 227 -13.55 7.69 -13.78
N ILE A 228 -13.25 6.58 -14.45
CA ILE A 228 -13.88 5.28 -14.18
C ILE A 228 -13.12 4.58 -13.06
N SER A 229 -13.58 4.76 -11.83
CA SER A 229 -12.96 4.21 -10.62
C SER A 229 -14.00 3.61 -9.68
N SER A 230 -13.57 2.72 -8.78
CA SER A 230 -14.39 2.18 -7.70
C SER A 230 -14.53 3.19 -6.55
N LEU A 231 -15.62 3.12 -5.81
CA LEU A 231 -15.83 3.82 -4.55
C LEU A 231 -15.37 3.00 -3.35
N SER A 232 -15.01 1.73 -3.54
CA SER A 232 -14.43 0.89 -2.50
C SER A 232 -12.97 1.27 -2.26
N ASN A 233 -12.57 1.37 -1.00
CA ASN A 233 -11.20 1.72 -0.64
C ASN A 233 -10.28 0.50 -0.66
N CYS A 234 -10.83 -0.68 -0.33
CA CYS A 234 -10.06 -1.88 -0.03
C CYS A 234 -10.77 -3.14 -0.52
N PHE A 235 -9.95 -4.10 -0.98
CA PHE A 235 -10.36 -5.39 -1.52
C PHE A 235 -9.48 -6.50 -0.96
N VAL A 236 -10.00 -7.72 -0.91
CA VAL A 236 -9.21 -8.95 -0.77
C VAL A 236 -9.45 -9.83 -1.99
N ILE A 237 -8.41 -10.46 -2.50
CA ILE A 237 -8.44 -11.35 -3.67
C ILE A 237 -7.71 -12.67 -3.38
N GLY A 238 -7.75 -13.59 -4.32
CA GLY A 238 -7.06 -14.88 -4.23
C GLY A 238 -7.84 -15.95 -3.48
N ASN A 239 -7.19 -17.09 -3.25
CA ASN A 239 -7.70 -18.25 -2.52
C ASN A 239 -9.00 -18.86 -3.08
N ASP A 240 -9.16 -18.86 -4.40
CA ASP A 240 -10.28 -19.50 -5.09
C ASP A 240 -9.99 -20.96 -5.52
N GLY A 241 -9.10 -21.63 -4.80
CA GLY A 241 -8.78 -23.07 -4.96
C GLY A 241 -7.60 -23.38 -5.89
N ASN A 242 -7.19 -22.49 -6.77
CA ASN A 242 -6.13 -22.74 -7.79
C ASN A 242 -4.90 -21.85 -7.63
N SER A 243 -4.75 -21.17 -6.51
CA SER A 243 -3.74 -20.14 -6.34
C SER A 243 -2.31 -20.64 -6.07
N ASP A 244 -2.09 -21.95 -5.83
CA ASP A 244 -0.76 -22.58 -5.73
C ASP A 244 -0.15 -22.94 -7.10
N SER A 245 -0.87 -22.82 -8.18
CA SER A 245 -0.33 -22.97 -9.53
C SER A 245 0.28 -21.68 -10.06
N TYR A 246 1.24 -21.76 -10.99
CA TYR A 246 1.76 -20.57 -11.67
C TYR A 246 0.65 -19.74 -12.33
N GLY A 247 -0.33 -20.40 -12.95
CA GLY A 247 -1.48 -19.71 -13.53
C GLY A 247 -2.31 -18.98 -12.49
N GLY A 248 -2.56 -19.58 -11.33
CA GLY A 248 -3.24 -18.94 -10.21
C GLY A 248 -2.47 -17.76 -9.63
N ILE A 249 -1.16 -17.91 -9.44
CA ILE A 249 -0.27 -16.84 -8.93
C ILE A 249 -0.23 -15.66 -9.90
N MET A 250 -0.12 -15.91 -11.23
CA MET A 250 -0.13 -14.84 -12.23
C MET A 250 -1.49 -14.16 -12.33
N LYS A 251 -2.58 -14.91 -12.22
CA LYS A 251 -3.94 -14.36 -12.17
C LYS A 251 -4.13 -13.40 -10.99
N ILE A 252 -3.63 -13.77 -9.80
CA ILE A 252 -3.69 -12.88 -8.61
C ILE A 252 -2.89 -11.61 -8.85
N ASP A 253 -1.73 -11.68 -9.48
CA ASP A 253 -0.91 -10.52 -9.83
C ASP A 253 -1.65 -9.58 -10.80
N GLU A 254 -2.29 -10.13 -11.81
CA GLU A 254 -3.12 -9.36 -12.74
C GLU A 254 -4.34 -8.75 -12.03
N GLU A 255 -5.10 -9.53 -11.25
CA GLU A 255 -6.25 -9.02 -10.48
C GLU A 255 -5.85 -7.87 -9.54
N GLN A 256 -4.69 -7.97 -8.89
CA GLN A 256 -4.11 -6.92 -8.05
C GLN A 256 -3.93 -5.61 -8.83
N VAL A 257 -3.32 -5.66 -10.00
CA VAL A 257 -3.08 -4.50 -10.87
C VAL A 257 -4.40 -3.90 -11.35
N GLN A 258 -5.35 -4.76 -11.76
CA GLN A 258 -6.67 -4.32 -12.22
C GLN A 258 -7.46 -3.56 -11.14
N LEU A 259 -7.34 -3.95 -9.87
CA LEU A 259 -7.95 -3.23 -8.75
C LEU A 259 -7.22 -1.93 -8.43
N MET A 260 -5.89 -1.95 -8.44
CA MET A 260 -5.09 -0.77 -8.11
C MET A 260 -5.28 0.35 -9.12
N LYS A 261 -5.39 0.05 -10.42
CA LYS A 261 -5.68 1.08 -11.44
C LYS A 261 -7.06 1.74 -11.25
N ARG A 262 -7.97 1.12 -10.49
CA ARG A 262 -9.30 1.66 -10.12
C ARG A 262 -9.34 2.23 -8.69
N ARG A 263 -8.18 2.59 -8.11
CA ARG A 263 -7.97 3.21 -6.79
C ARG A 263 -8.17 2.28 -5.59
N GLY A 264 -8.31 0.96 -5.78
CA GLY A 264 -8.43 -0.02 -4.71
C GLY A 264 -7.09 -0.33 -4.02
N GLY A 265 -7.08 -0.42 -2.69
CA GLY A 265 -6.03 -1.11 -1.94
C GLY A 265 -6.33 -2.61 -1.92
N VAL A 266 -5.31 -3.46 -1.97
CA VAL A 266 -5.49 -4.91 -2.14
C VAL A 266 -4.80 -5.67 -1.02
N GLY A 267 -5.43 -6.74 -0.53
CA GLY A 267 -4.81 -7.72 0.34
C GLY A 267 -4.99 -9.13 -0.18
N HIS A 268 -4.01 -9.98 0.02
CA HIS A 268 -4.15 -11.42 -0.23
C HIS A 268 -3.23 -12.26 0.65
N ASP A 269 -3.60 -13.52 0.82
CA ASP A 269 -2.93 -14.48 1.69
C ASP A 269 -2.03 -15.40 0.89
N LEU A 270 -0.84 -15.70 1.41
CA LEU A 270 0.14 -16.57 0.77
C LEU A 270 0.18 -17.98 1.39
N SER A 271 -0.66 -18.26 2.39
CA SER A 271 -0.63 -19.54 3.11
C SER A 271 -0.98 -20.75 2.26
N HIS A 272 -1.59 -20.53 1.09
CA HIS A 272 -1.93 -21.59 0.13
C HIS A 272 -0.80 -21.94 -0.84
N ILE A 273 0.26 -21.12 -0.91
CA ILE A 273 1.43 -21.39 -1.76
C ILE A 273 2.31 -22.43 -1.05
N ARG A 274 2.69 -23.49 -1.75
CA ARG A 274 3.54 -24.56 -1.17
C ARG A 274 4.89 -24.05 -0.69
N PRO A 275 5.40 -24.57 0.45
CA PRO A 275 6.65 -24.10 1.03
C PRO A 275 7.87 -24.44 0.16
N LYS A 276 8.96 -23.73 0.44
CA LYS A 276 10.26 -23.93 -0.19
C LYS A 276 10.73 -25.38 -0.05
N GLY A 277 11.23 -25.96 -1.15
CA GLY A 277 11.70 -27.35 -1.20
C GLY A 277 10.59 -28.38 -1.41
N SER A 278 9.31 -28.01 -1.37
CA SER A 278 8.22 -28.94 -1.70
C SER A 278 8.31 -29.40 -3.15
N PRO A 279 7.96 -30.67 -3.46
CA PRO A 279 8.05 -31.21 -4.81
C PRO A 279 7.05 -30.50 -5.75
N VAL A 280 7.50 -30.26 -6.98
CA VAL A 280 6.68 -29.76 -8.08
C VAL A 280 6.78 -30.72 -9.27
N LYS A 281 5.65 -30.91 -9.98
CA LYS A 281 5.60 -31.83 -11.13
C LYS A 281 6.03 -31.12 -12.43
N ASN A 282 7.18 -30.44 -12.39
CA ASN A 282 7.78 -29.80 -13.57
C ASN A 282 9.32 -29.92 -13.53
N THR A 283 10.01 -29.32 -14.49
CA THR A 283 11.49 -29.40 -14.62
C THR A 283 12.26 -28.73 -13.47
N ALA A 284 11.61 -27.90 -12.64
CA ALA A 284 12.24 -27.27 -11.48
C ALA A 284 12.39 -28.23 -10.29
N LEU A 285 11.63 -29.35 -10.27
CA LEU A 285 11.59 -30.38 -9.24
C LEU A 285 11.14 -29.93 -7.86
N THR A 286 11.53 -28.73 -7.42
CA THR A 286 11.20 -28.18 -6.09
C THR A 286 10.70 -26.73 -6.16
N SER A 287 9.84 -26.37 -5.20
CA SER A 287 9.31 -25.01 -5.03
C SER A 287 10.38 -24.07 -4.47
N THR A 288 10.35 -22.82 -4.92
CA THR A 288 11.15 -21.70 -4.36
C THR A 288 10.56 -21.10 -3.09
N GLY A 289 9.31 -21.47 -2.73
CA GLY A 289 8.59 -20.93 -1.58
C GLY A 289 7.93 -19.58 -1.85
N VAL A 290 7.49 -18.89 -0.78
CA VAL A 290 6.64 -17.69 -0.87
C VAL A 290 7.38 -16.40 -1.22
N VAL A 291 8.68 -16.27 -0.85
CA VAL A 291 9.44 -15.01 -0.95
C VAL A 291 9.54 -14.44 -2.37
N PRO A 292 9.86 -15.23 -3.41
CA PRO A 292 9.90 -14.71 -4.78
C PRO A 292 8.55 -14.14 -5.27
N PHE A 293 7.44 -14.69 -4.77
CA PHE A 293 6.11 -14.20 -5.12
C PHE A 293 5.77 -12.92 -4.35
N MET A 294 6.25 -12.77 -3.10
CA MET A 294 6.16 -11.50 -2.37
C MET A 294 6.85 -10.36 -3.14
N GLU A 295 8.06 -10.61 -3.66
CA GLU A 295 8.80 -9.63 -4.46
C GLU A 295 8.05 -9.28 -5.75
N ARG A 296 7.46 -10.28 -6.43
CA ARG A 296 6.67 -10.08 -7.62
C ARG A 296 5.49 -9.15 -7.36
N TYR A 297 4.62 -9.48 -6.42
CA TYR A 297 3.44 -8.70 -6.07
C TYR A 297 3.80 -7.28 -5.58
N SER A 298 4.90 -7.16 -4.84
CA SER A 298 5.45 -5.88 -4.42
C SER A 298 5.90 -5.02 -5.61
N ASN A 299 6.51 -5.62 -6.65
CA ASN A 299 6.93 -4.90 -7.85
C ASN A 299 5.72 -4.40 -8.64
N SER A 300 4.74 -5.26 -8.91
CA SER A 300 3.50 -4.88 -9.61
C SER A 300 2.76 -3.74 -8.90
N THR A 301 2.78 -3.72 -7.56
CA THR A 301 2.21 -2.61 -6.78
C THR A 301 2.90 -1.27 -7.06
N ARG A 302 4.22 -1.28 -7.27
CA ARG A 302 5.00 -0.04 -7.54
C ARG A 302 4.82 0.48 -8.96
N GLU A 303 4.45 -0.38 -9.90
CA GLU A 303 4.22 -0.02 -11.30
C GLU A 303 2.92 0.77 -11.47
N VAL A 304 1.93 0.57 -10.59
CA VAL A 304 0.62 1.23 -10.72
C VAL A 304 0.61 2.56 -9.98
N ALA A 305 0.58 3.65 -10.74
CA ALA A 305 0.33 4.99 -10.23
C ALA A 305 -1.19 5.23 -10.04
N GLN A 306 -1.58 5.93 -8.95
CA GLN A 306 -2.96 6.28 -8.62
C GLN A 306 -3.08 7.79 -8.39
N ASP A 307 -2.80 8.62 -9.36
CA ASP A 307 -2.92 10.09 -9.27
C ASP A 307 -2.29 10.64 -7.96
N GLY A 308 -0.95 10.59 -7.88
CA GLY A 308 -0.21 11.03 -6.69
C GLY A 308 -0.28 10.10 -5.47
N ARG A 309 -0.90 8.92 -5.59
CA ARG A 309 -0.93 7.87 -4.59
C ARG A 309 -0.28 6.61 -5.15
N ARG A 310 0.56 5.93 -4.37
CA ARG A 310 1.08 4.60 -4.72
C ARG A 310 0.00 3.55 -4.48
N GLY A 311 0.03 2.43 -5.20
CA GLY A 311 -0.73 1.24 -4.89
C GLY A 311 -0.49 0.82 -3.44
N ALA A 312 -1.47 0.21 -2.80
CA ALA A 312 -1.37 -0.29 -1.43
C ALA A 312 -1.66 -1.79 -1.41
N LEU A 313 -0.73 -2.56 -0.87
CA LEU A 313 -0.78 -4.02 -0.82
C LEU A 313 -0.57 -4.53 0.61
N MET A 314 -1.37 -5.52 1.02
CA MET A 314 -1.15 -6.37 2.18
C MET A 314 -0.85 -7.78 1.72
N LEU A 315 0.28 -8.32 2.18
CA LEU A 315 0.60 -9.74 2.08
C LEU A 315 0.52 -10.35 3.47
N SER A 316 -0.26 -11.41 3.62
CA SER A 316 -0.37 -12.15 4.88
C SER A 316 0.02 -13.62 4.71
N ILE A 317 0.46 -14.24 5.80
CA ILE A 317 0.70 -15.68 5.88
C ILE A 317 0.37 -16.20 7.28
N SER A 318 -0.10 -17.44 7.39
CA SER A 318 -0.29 -18.11 8.67
C SER A 318 1.05 -18.45 9.31
N ILE A 319 1.16 -18.28 10.64
CA ILE A 319 2.32 -18.75 11.42
C ILE A 319 2.50 -20.28 11.30
N LYS A 320 1.41 -21.00 11.02
CA LYS A 320 1.40 -22.45 10.80
C LYS A 320 2.09 -22.89 9.51
N HIS A 321 2.31 -21.95 8.58
CA HIS A 321 2.97 -22.25 7.30
C HIS A 321 4.47 -22.42 7.47
N PRO A 322 5.11 -23.47 6.86
CA PRO A 322 6.54 -23.74 7.03
C PRO A 322 7.48 -22.62 6.58
N ASP A 323 7.05 -21.76 5.63
CA ASP A 323 7.82 -20.60 5.17
C ASP A 323 7.54 -19.31 5.96
N SER A 324 6.80 -19.37 7.07
CA SER A 324 6.48 -18.18 7.87
C SER A 324 7.73 -17.45 8.35
N GLU A 325 8.80 -18.17 8.72
CA GLU A 325 10.09 -17.58 9.08
C GLU A 325 10.75 -16.84 7.93
N HIS A 326 10.71 -17.39 6.70
CA HIS A 326 11.23 -16.73 5.50
C HIS A 326 10.41 -15.47 5.15
N PHE A 327 9.10 -15.54 5.31
CA PHE A 327 8.19 -14.41 5.13
C PHE A 327 8.49 -13.27 6.12
N ILE A 328 8.64 -13.57 7.42
CA ILE A 328 8.96 -12.61 8.48
C ILE A 328 10.27 -11.88 8.15
N ASN A 329 11.26 -12.58 7.63
CA ASN A 329 12.58 -12.02 7.32
C ASN A 329 12.66 -11.33 5.94
N ALA A 330 11.66 -11.45 5.09
CA ALA A 330 11.71 -10.99 3.70
C ALA A 330 12.01 -9.48 3.55
N LYS A 331 11.58 -8.66 4.51
CA LYS A 331 11.79 -7.18 4.51
C LYS A 331 13.01 -6.73 5.30
N MET A 332 13.73 -7.65 5.96
CA MET A 332 14.97 -7.29 6.66
C MET A 332 16.13 -7.00 5.69
N GLU A 333 16.04 -7.47 4.46
CA GLU A 333 16.97 -7.08 3.40
C GLU A 333 16.53 -5.76 2.76
N SER A 334 17.42 -4.75 2.79
CA SER A 334 17.14 -3.43 2.21
C SER A 334 16.74 -3.53 0.74
N GLY A 335 15.66 -2.84 0.36
CA GLY A 335 15.17 -2.79 -1.02
C GLY A 335 14.24 -3.95 -1.42
N LYS A 336 14.02 -4.98 -0.58
CA LYS A 336 13.09 -6.07 -0.87
C LYS A 336 11.68 -5.78 -0.37
N VAL A 337 10.67 -6.21 -1.13
CA VAL A 337 9.23 -6.16 -0.79
C VAL A 337 8.76 -4.75 -0.36
N THR A 338 9.32 -3.70 -0.96
CA THR A 338 9.05 -2.30 -0.57
C THR A 338 7.67 -1.78 -0.96
N GLY A 339 6.97 -2.46 -1.86
CA GLY A 339 5.62 -2.12 -2.32
C GLY A 339 4.49 -2.75 -1.52
N ALA A 340 4.78 -3.55 -0.49
CA ALA A 340 3.76 -4.25 0.29
C ALA A 340 3.95 -4.05 1.79
N ASN A 341 2.85 -3.95 2.54
CA ASN A 341 2.82 -4.22 3.98
C ASN A 341 2.76 -5.74 4.18
N VAL A 342 3.40 -6.24 5.22
CA VAL A 342 3.41 -7.67 5.55
C VAL A 342 2.87 -7.90 6.95
N SER A 343 1.99 -8.89 7.10
CA SER A 343 1.42 -9.27 8.40
C SER A 343 1.42 -10.77 8.59
N ILE A 344 1.76 -11.21 9.80
CA ILE A 344 1.70 -12.62 10.18
C ILE A 344 0.37 -12.93 10.89
N LYS A 345 -0.33 -13.95 10.41
CA LYS A 345 -1.55 -14.47 11.06
C LYS A 345 -1.14 -15.46 12.14
N ILE A 346 -1.40 -15.13 13.40
CA ILE A 346 -1.01 -15.90 14.57
C ILE A 346 -2.27 -16.53 15.20
N ASP A 347 -2.24 -17.83 15.42
CA ASP A 347 -3.29 -18.57 16.11
C ASP A 347 -3.08 -18.63 17.64
N ASP A 348 -4.13 -18.99 18.38
CA ASP A 348 -4.11 -19.09 19.84
C ASP A 348 -3.20 -20.23 20.31
N GLU A 349 -3.03 -21.31 19.52
CA GLU A 349 -2.13 -22.43 19.81
C GLU A 349 -0.67 -21.97 19.85
N PHE A 350 -0.23 -21.21 18.86
CA PHE A 350 1.11 -20.63 18.83
C PHE A 350 1.36 -19.69 20.03
N MET A 351 0.41 -18.80 20.35
CA MET A 351 0.57 -17.87 21.47
C MET A 351 0.65 -18.60 22.81
N LYS A 352 -0.11 -19.70 22.99
CA LYS A 352 0.02 -20.57 24.17
C LYS A 352 1.40 -21.23 24.23
N ALA A 353 1.87 -21.79 23.10
CA ALA A 353 3.20 -22.41 23.01
C ALA A 353 4.32 -21.40 23.32
N VAL A 354 4.19 -20.14 22.90
CA VAL A 354 5.12 -19.06 23.28
C VAL A 354 5.16 -18.82 24.77
N LYS A 355 3.99 -18.73 25.43
CA LYS A 355 3.89 -18.52 26.89
C LYS A 355 4.49 -19.70 27.68
N GLU A 356 4.15 -20.91 27.27
CA GLU A 356 4.58 -22.15 27.95
C GLU A 356 6.03 -22.52 27.60
N GLY A 357 6.57 -22.06 26.45
CA GLY A 357 7.92 -22.38 25.98
C GLY A 357 7.98 -23.79 25.39
N THR A 358 6.92 -24.21 24.72
CA THR A 358 6.80 -25.51 24.06
C THR A 358 7.10 -25.42 22.57
N SER A 359 7.17 -26.58 21.90
CA SER A 359 7.23 -26.67 20.44
C SER A 359 5.87 -26.33 19.84
N TYR A 360 5.91 -25.94 18.55
CA TYR A 360 4.72 -25.67 17.73
C TYR A 360 4.87 -26.36 16.38
N THR A 361 3.80 -26.95 15.89
CA THR A 361 3.80 -27.70 14.62
C THR A 361 3.41 -26.78 13.46
N GLN A 362 4.32 -26.61 12.51
CA GLN A 362 4.04 -26.04 11.20
C GLN A 362 3.70 -27.11 10.20
N GLN A 363 2.74 -26.85 9.31
CA GLN A 363 2.30 -27.82 8.32
C GLN A 363 1.85 -27.19 7.00
N TYR A 364 1.84 -27.98 5.93
CA TYR A 364 1.27 -27.62 4.65
C TYR A 364 0.55 -28.80 3.99
N PRO A 365 -0.65 -28.64 3.43
CA PRO A 365 -1.52 -27.46 3.57
C PRO A 365 -1.85 -27.16 5.03
N ILE A 366 -2.03 -25.86 5.36
CA ILE A 366 -2.18 -25.42 6.77
C ILE A 366 -3.46 -25.94 7.44
N ASP A 367 -4.52 -26.17 6.66
CA ASP A 367 -5.85 -26.60 7.10
C ASP A 367 -6.10 -28.11 6.84
N SER A 368 -5.05 -28.89 6.49
CA SER A 368 -5.21 -30.31 6.14
C SER A 368 -5.04 -31.21 7.36
N ASP A 369 -5.95 -32.18 7.52
CA ASP A 369 -5.81 -33.26 8.49
C ASP A 369 -4.69 -34.26 8.09
N ASN A 370 -4.29 -34.26 6.81
CA ASN A 370 -3.22 -35.10 6.26
C ASN A 370 -2.18 -34.22 5.51
N PRO A 371 -1.39 -33.40 6.23
CA PRO A 371 -0.42 -32.51 5.62
C PRO A 371 0.70 -33.28 4.92
N VAL A 372 1.16 -32.75 3.77
CA VAL A 372 2.29 -33.32 3.00
C VAL A 372 3.64 -32.84 3.49
N PHE A 373 3.65 -31.82 4.34
CA PHE A 373 4.84 -31.27 4.97
C PHE A 373 4.53 -30.90 6.42
N VAL A 374 5.36 -31.37 7.35
CA VAL A 374 5.23 -31.11 8.79
C VAL A 374 6.61 -30.72 9.34
N LYS A 375 6.68 -29.72 10.18
CA LYS A 375 7.91 -29.23 10.82
C LYS A 375 7.62 -28.78 12.25
N GLU A 376 8.32 -29.36 13.23
CA GLU A 376 8.32 -28.88 14.60
C GLU A 376 9.30 -27.71 14.75
N ILE A 377 8.87 -26.65 15.43
CA ILE A 377 9.68 -25.46 15.71
C ILE A 377 9.59 -25.07 17.19
N ASP A 378 10.59 -24.34 17.65
CA ASP A 378 10.58 -23.67 18.94
C ASP A 378 9.74 -22.36 18.81
N ALA A 379 8.57 -22.33 19.45
CA ALA A 379 7.63 -21.19 19.36
C ALA A 379 8.24 -19.88 19.86
N ARG A 380 9.02 -19.91 20.98
CA ARG A 380 9.66 -18.71 21.52
C ARG A 380 10.72 -18.13 20.59
N LYS A 381 11.49 -18.97 19.91
CA LYS A 381 12.50 -18.48 18.96
C LYS A 381 11.87 -17.81 17.75
N LEU A 382 10.78 -18.37 17.22
CA LEU A 382 10.08 -17.72 16.11
C LEU A 382 9.41 -16.43 16.57
N TRP A 383 8.81 -16.41 17.78
CA TRP A 383 8.24 -15.21 18.37
C TRP A 383 9.27 -14.10 18.56
N GLN A 384 10.46 -14.42 19.10
CA GLN A 384 11.55 -13.46 19.23
C GLN A 384 11.94 -12.83 17.90
N LYS A 385 11.89 -13.60 16.79
CA LYS A 385 12.13 -13.04 15.45
C LYS A 385 11.03 -12.09 15.00
N VAL A 386 9.75 -12.42 15.25
CA VAL A 386 8.63 -11.51 14.96
C VAL A 386 8.81 -10.19 15.70
N VAL A 387 9.11 -10.26 17.02
CA VAL A 387 9.34 -9.10 17.87
C VAL A 387 10.53 -8.28 17.40
N HIS A 388 11.69 -8.93 17.16
CA HIS A 388 12.92 -8.29 16.70
C HIS A 388 12.71 -7.55 15.39
N ASN A 389 12.06 -8.18 14.40
CA ASN A 389 11.83 -7.59 13.09
C ASN A 389 10.85 -6.40 13.19
N ALA A 390 9.77 -6.54 13.96
CA ALA A 390 8.84 -5.44 14.23
C ALA A 390 9.53 -4.26 14.93
N TRP A 391 10.40 -4.53 15.92
CA TRP A 391 11.19 -3.52 16.63
C TRP A 391 12.18 -2.81 15.69
N SER A 392 12.86 -3.54 14.81
CA SER A 392 13.92 -3.01 13.93
C SER A 392 13.38 -2.32 12.66
N SER A 393 12.27 -2.81 12.07
CA SER A 393 11.75 -2.35 10.78
C SER A 393 10.28 -1.96 10.78
N ALA A 394 9.58 -2.00 11.93
CA ALA A 394 8.14 -1.81 12.06
C ALA A 394 7.29 -2.85 11.29
N GLU A 395 7.87 -3.97 10.90
CA GLU A 395 7.19 -5.08 10.21
C GLU A 395 7.81 -6.43 10.59
N PRO A 396 7.03 -7.52 10.64
CA PRO A 396 5.63 -7.63 10.22
C PRO A 396 4.65 -7.04 11.24
N GLY A 397 3.45 -6.66 10.77
CA GLY A 397 2.29 -6.50 11.64
C GLY A 397 1.80 -7.86 12.13
N VAL A 398 1.04 -7.87 13.22
CA VAL A 398 0.46 -9.08 13.81
C VAL A 398 -1.05 -9.07 13.67
N LEU A 399 -1.62 -10.19 13.20
CA LEU A 399 -3.06 -10.45 13.16
C LEU A 399 -3.34 -11.68 14.04
N PHE A 400 -4.11 -11.50 15.12
CA PHE A 400 -4.54 -12.61 16.00
C PHE A 400 -5.71 -13.33 15.36
N TRP A 401 -5.37 -14.33 14.54
CA TRP A 401 -6.28 -14.86 13.54
C TRP A 401 -7.51 -15.57 14.12
N ASP A 402 -7.33 -16.30 15.20
CA ASP A 402 -8.47 -16.96 15.86
C ASP A 402 -9.46 -15.95 16.45
N THR A 403 -8.95 -14.82 16.96
CA THR A 403 -9.82 -13.70 17.39
C THR A 403 -10.52 -13.05 16.19
N VAL A 404 -9.81 -12.88 15.06
CA VAL A 404 -10.42 -12.37 13.81
C VAL A 404 -11.59 -13.24 13.39
N ILE A 405 -11.40 -14.56 13.29
CA ILE A 405 -12.44 -15.50 12.82
C ILE A 405 -13.59 -15.62 13.82
N ARG A 406 -13.28 -15.78 15.12
CA ARG A 406 -14.27 -15.92 16.20
C ARG A 406 -15.22 -14.71 16.27
N GLU A 407 -14.71 -13.52 15.96
CA GLU A 407 -15.46 -12.25 16.03
C GLU A 407 -15.86 -11.72 14.64
N SER A 408 -15.82 -12.56 13.60
CA SER A 408 -16.24 -12.22 12.24
C SER A 408 -17.62 -12.79 11.93
N ILE A 409 -18.61 -11.94 11.88
CA ILE A 409 -20.02 -12.36 11.58
C ILE A 409 -20.11 -12.94 10.16
N ALA A 410 -19.33 -12.41 9.22
CA ALA A 410 -19.34 -12.87 7.84
C ALA A 410 -18.93 -14.34 7.70
N ASP A 411 -18.10 -14.88 8.61
CA ASP A 411 -17.66 -16.27 8.56
C ASP A 411 -18.78 -17.28 8.88
N ASN A 412 -19.92 -16.84 9.47
CA ASN A 412 -21.12 -17.66 9.56
C ASN A 412 -21.71 -18.03 8.18
N TYR A 413 -21.29 -17.31 7.15
CA TYR A 413 -21.69 -17.50 5.75
C TYR A 413 -20.54 -18.02 4.88
N ALA A 414 -19.58 -18.75 5.47
CA ALA A 414 -18.39 -19.26 4.77
C ALA A 414 -18.75 -20.18 3.58
N ASP A 415 -19.83 -20.97 3.69
CA ASP A 415 -20.37 -21.84 2.63
C ASP A 415 -21.00 -21.05 1.46
N PHE A 416 -21.38 -19.77 1.67
CA PHE A 416 -21.76 -18.82 0.63
C PHE A 416 -20.57 -18.01 0.12
N GLY A 417 -19.33 -18.41 0.46
CA GLY A 417 -18.10 -17.80 0.01
C GLY A 417 -17.69 -16.54 0.77
N PHE A 418 -18.20 -16.34 2.01
CA PHE A 418 -17.78 -15.24 2.89
C PHE A 418 -16.72 -15.65 3.92
N LYS A 419 -16.00 -16.75 3.72
CA LYS A 419 -14.85 -17.15 4.55
C LYS A 419 -13.75 -16.10 4.48
N THR A 420 -13.40 -15.53 5.62
CA THR A 420 -12.32 -14.55 5.76
C THR A 420 -10.97 -15.20 5.50
N VAL A 421 -10.13 -14.58 4.65
CA VAL A 421 -8.81 -15.12 4.26
C VAL A 421 -7.66 -14.17 4.51
N SER A 422 -7.88 -12.85 4.43
CA SER A 422 -6.86 -11.82 4.63
C SER A 422 -7.51 -10.52 5.09
N THR A 423 -6.70 -9.47 5.21
CA THR A 423 -7.18 -8.12 5.48
C THR A 423 -6.78 -7.16 4.36
N ASN A 424 -7.37 -5.98 4.34
CA ASN A 424 -6.92 -4.84 3.55
C ASN A 424 -5.51 -4.35 4.00
N PRO A 425 -4.87 -3.42 3.26
CA PRO A 425 -3.50 -2.96 3.55
C PRO A 425 -3.25 -2.39 4.96
N CYS A 426 -4.27 -1.84 5.62
CA CYS A 426 -4.16 -1.26 6.96
C CYS A 426 -4.66 -2.18 8.08
N GLY A 427 -5.17 -3.38 7.75
CA GLY A 427 -5.54 -4.41 8.73
C GLY A 427 -6.91 -4.25 9.40
N GLU A 428 -7.67 -3.18 9.14
CA GLU A 428 -8.94 -2.93 9.79
C GLU A 428 -10.13 -3.68 9.19
N ILE A 429 -9.97 -4.31 8.02
CA ILE A 429 -11.08 -4.99 7.35
C ILE A 429 -10.69 -6.42 6.97
N PRO A 430 -10.97 -7.40 7.82
CA PRO A 430 -10.93 -8.82 7.44
C PRO A 430 -12.00 -9.13 6.38
N LEU A 431 -11.59 -9.73 5.26
CA LEU A 431 -12.44 -9.97 4.10
C LEU A 431 -12.27 -11.38 3.54
N CYS A 432 -13.34 -11.86 2.90
CA CYS A 432 -13.31 -13.00 1.99
C CYS A 432 -12.80 -12.57 0.59
N PRO A 433 -12.44 -13.51 -0.29
CA PRO A 433 -12.05 -13.20 -1.65
C PRO A 433 -13.14 -12.44 -2.42
N TYR A 434 -12.72 -11.42 -3.18
CA TYR A 434 -13.58 -10.56 -4.02
C TYR A 434 -14.57 -9.68 -3.26
N ASP A 435 -14.48 -9.63 -1.94
CA ASP A 435 -15.25 -8.69 -1.14
C ASP A 435 -14.49 -7.36 -0.98
N SER A 436 -15.23 -6.31 -0.66
CA SER A 436 -14.71 -4.96 -0.57
C SER A 436 -15.43 -4.14 0.50
N CYS A 437 -14.76 -3.10 0.99
CA CYS A 437 -15.36 -2.20 1.96
C CYS A 437 -15.23 -0.75 1.52
N ARG A 438 -16.31 0.01 1.77
CA ARG A 438 -16.40 1.47 1.62
C ARG A 438 -16.33 2.07 3.01
N LEU A 439 -15.65 3.19 3.14
CA LEU A 439 -15.31 3.76 4.44
C LEU A 439 -15.97 5.12 4.66
N LEU A 440 -16.47 5.31 5.88
CA LEU A 440 -17.00 6.54 6.40
C LEU A 440 -16.56 6.73 7.85
N ALA A 441 -16.18 7.94 8.25
CA ALA A 441 -15.83 8.27 9.62
C ALA A 441 -16.81 9.25 10.24
N ILE A 442 -17.13 9.01 11.51
CA ILE A 442 -17.86 9.97 12.35
C ILE A 442 -16.85 10.75 13.18
N ASN A 443 -16.88 12.07 13.09
CA ASN A 443 -15.98 12.97 13.80
C ASN A 443 -16.44 13.16 15.25
N LEU A 444 -15.89 12.39 16.18
CA LEU A 444 -16.32 12.34 17.58
C LEU A 444 -16.18 13.67 18.33
N TYR A 445 -15.18 14.49 17.99
CA TYR A 445 -15.00 15.80 18.60
C TYR A 445 -16.25 16.71 18.44
N SER A 446 -16.95 16.57 17.32
CA SER A 446 -18.12 17.40 16.98
C SER A 446 -19.37 17.10 17.83
N TYR A 447 -19.33 16.07 18.65
CA TYR A 447 -20.40 15.70 19.60
C TYR A 447 -20.07 16.13 21.03
N VAL A 448 -18.99 16.87 21.26
CA VAL A 448 -18.68 17.41 22.59
C VAL A 448 -19.27 18.81 22.71
N ASN A 449 -20.32 18.96 23.52
CA ASN A 449 -20.87 20.24 23.90
C ASN A 449 -19.93 20.91 24.92
N HIS A 450 -19.72 22.21 24.82
CA HIS A 450 -18.84 23.00 25.68
C HIS A 450 -17.42 22.42 25.84
N PRO A 451 -16.71 22.06 24.72
CA PRO A 451 -15.42 21.40 24.80
C PRO A 451 -14.43 22.21 25.65
N PHE A 452 -13.59 21.49 26.41
CA PHE A 452 -12.55 22.08 27.30
C PHE A 452 -13.06 22.99 28.43
N THR A 453 -14.30 22.80 28.88
CA THR A 453 -14.85 23.48 30.05
C THR A 453 -15.33 22.45 31.07
N PRO A 454 -15.63 22.85 32.32
CA PRO A 454 -16.20 21.96 33.32
C PRO A 454 -17.57 21.38 32.94
N GLU A 455 -18.30 22.05 32.04
CA GLU A 455 -19.60 21.63 31.52
C GLU A 455 -19.50 20.72 30.28
N ALA A 456 -18.29 20.33 29.88
CA ALA A 456 -18.06 19.50 28.72
C ALA A 456 -18.84 18.16 28.82
N LYS A 457 -19.60 17.85 27.80
CA LYS A 457 -20.44 16.66 27.78
C LYS A 457 -20.57 16.11 26.36
N PHE A 458 -20.51 14.78 26.24
CA PHE A 458 -20.78 14.11 24.98
C PHE A 458 -22.28 14.05 24.68
N ASP A 459 -22.69 14.51 23.51
CA ASP A 459 -24.08 14.49 23.05
C ASP A 459 -24.44 13.15 22.44
N GLY A 460 -24.75 12.20 23.30
CA GLY A 460 -25.14 10.83 22.87
C GLY A 460 -26.44 10.80 22.06
N THR A 461 -27.35 11.78 22.22
CA THR A 461 -28.62 11.82 21.46
C THR A 461 -28.37 12.19 20.02
N LEU A 462 -27.61 13.28 19.78
CA LEU A 462 -27.22 13.71 18.45
C LEU A 462 -26.34 12.63 17.76
N PHE A 463 -25.43 12.03 18.53
CA PHE A 463 -24.56 10.97 18.04
C PHE A 463 -25.36 9.78 17.51
N LYS A 464 -26.32 9.24 18.29
CA LYS A 464 -27.19 8.16 17.86
C LYS A 464 -27.94 8.48 16.57
N LYS A 465 -28.53 9.69 16.49
CA LYS A 465 -29.22 10.13 15.28
C LYS A 465 -28.30 10.11 14.06
N HIS A 466 -27.07 10.61 14.19
CA HIS A 466 -26.12 10.66 13.08
C HIS A 466 -25.53 9.30 12.73
N VAL A 467 -25.36 8.38 13.71
CA VAL A 467 -24.98 6.98 13.42
C VAL A 467 -26.06 6.29 12.57
N HIS A 468 -27.31 6.50 12.91
CA HIS A 468 -28.43 5.95 12.14
C HIS A 468 -28.43 6.45 10.67
N ILE A 469 -28.23 7.75 10.49
CA ILE A 469 -28.10 8.37 9.15
C ILE A 469 -26.85 7.85 8.44
N ALA A 470 -25.71 7.73 9.14
CA ALA A 470 -24.46 7.24 8.57
C ALA A 470 -24.60 5.84 8.00
N GLN A 471 -25.29 4.92 8.71
CA GLN A 471 -25.52 3.57 8.19
C GLN A 471 -26.43 3.56 6.97
N ARG A 472 -27.44 4.44 6.93
CA ARG A 472 -28.32 4.62 5.76
C ARG A 472 -27.54 5.10 4.55
N ILE A 473 -26.73 6.16 4.69
CA ILE A 473 -25.85 6.69 3.64
C ILE A 473 -24.83 5.63 3.18
N MET A 474 -24.35 4.79 4.08
CA MET A 474 -23.43 3.72 3.72
C MET A 474 -24.10 2.60 2.90
N ASP A 475 -25.36 2.32 3.12
CA ASP A 475 -26.13 1.41 2.25
C ASP A 475 -26.33 2.01 0.86
N ASP A 476 -26.63 3.31 0.77
CA ASP A 476 -26.70 4.04 -0.52
C ASP A 476 -25.34 4.04 -1.23
N LEU A 477 -24.24 4.13 -0.51
CA LEU A 477 -22.89 4.02 -1.06
C LEU A 477 -22.61 2.65 -1.67
N VAL A 478 -23.22 1.58 -1.16
CA VAL A 478 -23.15 0.26 -1.81
C VAL A 478 -23.83 0.28 -3.17
N ASP A 479 -24.98 0.94 -3.31
CA ASP A 479 -25.66 1.07 -4.59
C ASP A 479 -24.89 1.92 -5.60
N LEU A 480 -24.30 3.02 -5.14
CA LEU A 480 -23.38 3.84 -5.95
C LEU A 480 -22.16 3.05 -6.43
N GLU A 481 -21.59 2.19 -5.57
CA GLU A 481 -20.49 1.31 -5.95
C GLU A 481 -20.91 0.29 -7.00
N ILE A 482 -22.10 -0.31 -6.88
CA ILE A 482 -22.62 -1.24 -7.87
C ILE A 482 -22.77 -0.55 -9.23
N GLU A 483 -23.29 0.69 -9.28
CA GLU A 483 -23.37 1.49 -10.51
C GLU A 483 -21.96 1.79 -11.08
N LYS A 484 -20.96 2.05 -10.23
CA LYS A 484 -19.56 2.24 -10.67
C LYS A 484 -18.96 0.95 -11.24
N VAL A 485 -19.22 -0.19 -10.59
CA VAL A 485 -18.79 -1.51 -11.10
C VAL A 485 -19.44 -1.81 -12.46
N ASP A 486 -20.73 -1.49 -12.64
CA ASP A 486 -21.41 -1.64 -13.92
C ASP A 486 -20.77 -0.76 -15.01
N LYS A 487 -20.37 0.50 -14.69
CA LYS A 487 -19.60 1.36 -15.60
C LYS A 487 -18.21 0.79 -15.92
N ILE A 488 -17.52 0.17 -14.94
CA ILE A 488 -16.25 -0.52 -15.17
C ILE A 488 -16.42 -1.69 -16.14
N LEU A 489 -17.44 -2.53 -15.95
CA LEU A 489 -17.74 -3.65 -16.83
C LEU A 489 -18.06 -3.17 -18.26
N GLN A 490 -18.87 -2.12 -18.42
CA GLN A 490 -19.13 -1.49 -19.72
C GLN A 490 -17.86 -0.96 -20.39
N LYS A 491 -16.92 -0.37 -19.59
CA LYS A 491 -15.64 0.09 -20.12
C LYS A 491 -14.80 -1.08 -20.63
N ILE A 492 -14.71 -2.18 -19.87
CA ILE A 492 -14.00 -3.40 -20.27
C ILE A 492 -14.57 -3.95 -21.59
N ASP A 493 -15.89 -3.99 -21.71
CA ASP A 493 -16.54 -4.47 -22.94
C ASP A 493 -16.21 -3.59 -24.16
N SER A 494 -16.06 -2.28 -23.94
CA SER A 494 -15.74 -1.31 -25.00
C SER A 494 -14.24 -1.22 -25.36
N ASP A 495 -13.36 -1.81 -24.58
CA ASP A 495 -11.91 -1.79 -24.85
C ASP A 495 -11.57 -2.60 -26.11
N PRO A 496 -10.55 -2.16 -26.89
CA PRO A 496 -10.23 -2.77 -28.18
C PRO A 496 -9.45 -4.10 -28.07
N GLU A 497 -9.08 -4.51 -26.87
CA GLU A 497 -8.32 -5.74 -26.62
C GLU A 497 -9.13 -6.99 -26.93
N SER A 498 -8.44 -8.13 -27.09
CA SER A 498 -9.09 -9.42 -27.30
C SER A 498 -9.89 -9.85 -26.08
N GLU A 499 -10.91 -10.68 -26.27
CA GLU A 499 -11.72 -11.23 -25.19
C GLU A 499 -10.88 -12.05 -24.18
N GLU A 500 -9.78 -12.67 -24.62
CA GLU A 500 -8.85 -13.41 -23.76
C GLU A 500 -8.16 -12.48 -22.77
N VAL A 501 -7.75 -11.28 -23.22
CA VAL A 501 -7.11 -10.25 -22.34
C VAL A 501 -8.13 -9.68 -21.37
N LYS A 502 -9.33 -9.34 -21.83
CA LYS A 502 -10.39 -8.76 -20.99
C LYS A 502 -10.94 -9.73 -19.94
N ALA A 503 -10.84 -11.04 -20.17
CA ALA A 503 -11.55 -12.05 -19.39
C ALA A 503 -11.18 -12.07 -17.91
N VAL A 504 -9.93 -11.75 -17.54
CA VAL A 504 -9.49 -11.74 -16.12
C VAL A 504 -10.12 -10.54 -15.41
N GLU A 505 -10.00 -9.34 -15.98
CA GLU A 505 -10.57 -8.12 -15.38
C GLU A 505 -12.12 -8.21 -15.30
N ARG A 506 -12.78 -8.69 -16.37
CA ARG A 506 -14.24 -8.86 -16.36
C ARG A 506 -14.69 -9.79 -15.23
N ARG A 507 -14.14 -10.99 -15.12
CA ARG A 507 -14.49 -11.97 -14.06
C ARG A 507 -14.19 -11.45 -12.65
N LEU A 508 -13.13 -10.66 -12.49
CA LEU A 508 -12.81 -10.01 -11.23
C LEU A 508 -13.95 -9.07 -10.80
N TRP A 509 -14.38 -8.16 -11.68
CA TRP A 509 -15.41 -7.18 -11.35
C TRP A 509 -16.81 -7.80 -11.25
N GLU A 510 -17.12 -8.85 -12.01
CA GLU A 510 -18.35 -9.65 -11.85
C GLU A 510 -18.42 -10.28 -10.45
N LYS A 511 -17.35 -10.90 -9.97
CA LYS A 511 -17.29 -11.48 -8.61
C LYS A 511 -17.41 -10.40 -7.51
N ILE A 512 -16.76 -9.25 -7.71
CA ILE A 512 -16.87 -8.12 -6.76
C ILE A 512 -18.31 -7.60 -6.72
N ARG A 513 -18.94 -7.46 -7.88
CA ARG A 513 -20.35 -7.07 -7.99
C ARG A 513 -21.27 -8.04 -7.26
N GLU A 514 -21.08 -9.33 -7.49
CA GLU A 514 -21.85 -10.38 -6.82
C GLU A 514 -21.71 -10.30 -5.31
N LYS A 515 -20.50 -10.19 -4.77
CA LYS A 515 -20.25 -10.05 -3.33
C LYS A 515 -20.86 -8.77 -2.75
N ALA A 516 -20.76 -7.66 -3.46
CA ALA A 516 -21.41 -6.41 -3.05
C ALA A 516 -22.94 -6.54 -2.95
N LEU A 517 -23.57 -7.23 -3.89
CA LEU A 517 -25.00 -7.48 -3.88
C LEU A 517 -25.44 -8.44 -2.78
N GLN A 518 -24.68 -9.54 -2.58
CA GLN A 518 -25.02 -10.58 -1.62
C GLN A 518 -24.83 -10.15 -0.17
N GLY A 519 -23.71 -9.44 0.14
CA GLY A 519 -23.35 -9.09 1.51
C GLY A 519 -23.65 -7.64 1.89
N ARG A 520 -23.66 -6.71 0.95
CA ARG A 520 -23.84 -5.26 1.18
C ARG A 520 -23.00 -4.73 2.33
N ARG A 521 -21.72 -5.11 2.37
CA ARG A 521 -20.79 -4.76 3.45
C ARG A 521 -20.52 -3.25 3.48
N THR A 522 -20.54 -2.68 4.69
CA THR A 522 -20.23 -1.26 4.95
C THR A 522 -19.11 -1.12 5.97
N GLY A 523 -18.54 0.06 6.11
CA GLY A 523 -17.43 0.33 7.03
C GLY A 523 -17.57 1.70 7.69
N ILE A 524 -18.42 1.80 8.71
CA ILE A 524 -18.53 2.98 9.57
C ILE A 524 -17.47 2.89 10.65
N GLY A 525 -16.70 3.95 10.79
CA GLY A 525 -15.72 4.13 11.85
C GLY A 525 -15.80 5.51 12.46
N ILE A 526 -14.73 5.87 13.14
CA ILE A 526 -14.61 7.16 13.82
C ILE A 526 -13.30 7.86 13.44
N THR A 527 -13.26 9.17 13.72
CA THR A 527 -12.04 9.95 13.80
C THR A 527 -12.12 10.87 15.02
N ALA A 528 -11.00 11.46 15.43
CA ALA A 528 -10.95 12.42 16.55
C ALA A 528 -11.16 11.80 17.95
N GLU A 529 -10.85 10.54 18.17
CA GLU A 529 -10.96 9.91 19.51
C GLU A 529 -10.13 10.66 20.55
N GLY A 530 -8.85 10.92 20.24
CA GLY A 530 -7.95 11.64 21.17
C GLY A 530 -8.43 13.04 21.50
N ASP A 531 -8.95 13.75 20.51
CA ASP A 531 -9.48 15.11 20.72
C ASP A 531 -10.83 15.13 21.43
N MET A 532 -11.69 14.16 21.19
CA MET A 532 -12.94 13.99 21.96
C MET A 532 -12.65 13.83 23.45
N LEU A 533 -11.74 12.91 23.79
CA LEU A 533 -11.36 12.68 25.20
C LEU A 533 -10.77 13.93 25.83
N ALA A 534 -9.82 14.58 25.16
CA ALA A 534 -9.21 15.82 25.66
C ALA A 534 -10.24 16.94 25.83
N ALA A 535 -11.20 17.07 24.91
CA ALA A 535 -12.28 18.07 24.98
C ALA A 535 -13.23 17.84 26.16
N LEU A 536 -13.36 16.60 26.62
CA LEU A 536 -14.11 16.21 27.82
C LEU A 536 -13.27 16.29 29.11
N GLY A 537 -12.01 16.75 29.02
CA GLY A 537 -11.09 16.82 30.16
C GLY A 537 -10.50 15.47 30.57
N LEU A 538 -10.67 14.43 29.75
CA LEU A 538 -10.16 13.08 29.99
C LEU A 538 -8.80 12.87 29.31
N ARG A 539 -7.90 12.22 30.04
CA ARG A 539 -6.59 11.86 29.50
C ARG A 539 -6.70 10.52 28.76
N TYR A 540 -6.29 10.47 27.52
CA TYR A 540 -6.25 9.25 26.72
C TYR A 540 -5.46 8.15 27.46
N GLY A 541 -5.98 6.94 27.51
CA GLY A 541 -5.37 5.77 28.13
C GLY A 541 -5.64 5.59 29.64
N THR A 542 -6.36 6.53 30.29
CA THR A 542 -6.86 6.30 31.66
C THR A 542 -8.07 5.37 31.65
N GLU A 543 -8.44 4.83 32.81
CA GLU A 543 -9.58 3.92 32.91
C GLU A 543 -10.88 4.66 32.60
N GLU A 544 -11.06 5.89 33.08
CA GLU A 544 -12.25 6.71 32.82
C GLU A 544 -12.39 7.01 31.31
N ALA A 545 -11.27 7.36 30.65
CA ALA A 545 -11.25 7.57 29.20
C ALA A 545 -11.61 6.27 28.45
N THR A 546 -11.07 5.13 28.91
CA THR A 546 -11.33 3.82 28.34
C THR A 546 -12.80 3.39 28.49
N GLU A 547 -13.41 3.66 29.62
CA GLU A 547 -14.83 3.36 29.87
C GLU A 547 -15.72 4.22 28.97
N LEU A 548 -15.48 5.52 28.90
CA LEU A 548 -16.24 6.41 28.02
C LEU A 548 -16.10 6.01 26.55
N SER A 549 -14.89 5.77 26.08
CA SER A 549 -14.64 5.33 24.71
C SER A 549 -15.36 4.00 24.40
N THR A 550 -15.35 3.06 25.34
CA THR A 550 -16.06 1.79 25.20
C THR A 550 -17.56 2.02 25.06
N GLU A 551 -18.16 2.91 25.88
CA GLU A 551 -19.58 3.23 25.80
C GLU A 551 -19.93 3.98 24.49
N VAL A 552 -19.09 4.90 24.01
CA VAL A 552 -19.29 5.57 22.71
C VAL A 552 -19.30 4.54 21.57
N HIS A 553 -18.35 3.59 21.56
CA HIS A 553 -18.29 2.56 20.52
C HIS A 553 -19.43 1.52 20.65
N LYS A 554 -19.89 1.27 21.86
CA LYS A 554 -21.11 0.47 22.10
C LYS A 554 -22.35 1.17 21.53
N LEU A 555 -22.50 2.47 21.74
CA LEU A 555 -23.57 3.25 21.14
C LEU A 555 -23.48 3.24 19.61
N LEU A 556 -22.27 3.39 19.06
CA LEU A 556 -22.02 3.28 17.62
C LEU A 556 -22.52 1.93 17.08
N ALA A 557 -22.14 0.82 17.73
CA ALA A 557 -22.50 -0.52 17.31
C ALA A 557 -24.02 -0.74 17.37
N ILE A 558 -24.65 -0.40 18.50
CA ILE A 558 -26.08 -0.61 18.69
C ILE A 558 -26.89 0.20 17.67
N GLU A 559 -26.57 1.48 17.44
CA GLU A 559 -27.34 2.32 16.53
C GLU A 559 -27.08 2.01 15.05
N ALA A 560 -25.88 1.57 14.68
CA ALA A 560 -25.61 1.08 13.32
C ALA A 560 -26.40 -0.20 13.03
N TYR A 561 -26.45 -1.14 13.99
CA TYR A 561 -27.26 -2.34 13.88
C TYR A 561 -28.74 -2.03 13.83
N ARG A 562 -29.24 -1.12 14.67
CA ARG A 562 -30.62 -0.62 14.62
C ARG A 562 -30.97 -0.11 13.23
N SER A 563 -30.15 0.79 12.67
CA SER A 563 -30.36 1.34 11.34
C SER A 563 -30.35 0.27 10.26
N SER A 564 -29.41 -0.69 10.31
CA SER A 564 -29.36 -1.78 9.33
C SER A 564 -30.57 -2.72 9.41
N VAL A 565 -31.16 -2.94 10.59
CA VAL A 565 -32.41 -3.70 10.79
C VAL A 565 -33.61 -2.89 10.25
N ASP A 566 -33.65 -1.58 10.50
CA ASP A 566 -34.70 -0.70 9.97
C ASP A 566 -34.63 -0.62 8.44
N LEU A 567 -33.42 -0.58 7.87
CA LEU A 567 -33.19 -0.66 6.44
C LEU A 567 -33.58 -2.01 5.83
N ALA A 568 -33.42 -3.12 6.58
CA ALA A 568 -33.88 -4.42 6.10
C ALA A 568 -35.40 -4.49 6.01
N GLU A 569 -36.13 -3.87 6.92
CA GLU A 569 -37.57 -3.72 6.86
C GLU A 569 -38.03 -2.86 5.66
N GLU A 570 -37.28 -1.76 5.37
CA GLU A 570 -37.58 -0.84 4.27
C GLU A 570 -37.13 -1.38 2.89
N ARG A 571 -35.93 -2.02 2.81
CA ARG A 571 -35.22 -2.32 1.56
C ARG A 571 -34.89 -3.80 1.35
N GLY A 572 -35.28 -4.67 2.30
CA GLY A 572 -34.94 -6.09 2.33
C GLY A 572 -33.59 -6.38 2.99
N ALA A 573 -33.44 -7.57 3.57
CA ALA A 573 -32.19 -8.03 4.16
C ALA A 573 -31.11 -8.28 3.10
N PHE A 574 -29.85 -8.40 3.51
CA PHE A 574 -28.78 -8.81 2.61
C PHE A 574 -29.00 -10.26 2.10
N GLY A 575 -28.53 -10.55 0.88
CA GLY A 575 -29.01 -11.67 0.07
C GLY A 575 -28.86 -13.07 0.67
N VAL A 576 -27.91 -13.29 1.59
CA VAL A 576 -27.64 -14.59 2.23
C VAL A 576 -27.97 -14.60 3.72
N PHE A 577 -28.72 -13.60 4.22
CA PHE A 577 -29.05 -13.49 5.63
C PHE A 577 -29.83 -14.73 6.13
N ASP A 578 -29.38 -15.27 7.25
CA ASP A 578 -30.02 -16.35 7.98
C ASP A 578 -29.82 -16.17 9.49
N ALA A 579 -30.88 -15.86 10.21
CA ALA A 579 -30.85 -15.58 11.65
C ALA A 579 -30.35 -16.75 12.50
N GLU A 580 -30.63 -18.01 12.09
CA GLU A 580 -30.20 -19.20 12.83
C GLU A 580 -28.67 -19.38 12.82
N ARG A 581 -28.00 -18.95 11.74
CA ARG A 581 -26.52 -19.00 11.62
C ARG A 581 -25.81 -18.08 12.60
N GLU A 582 -26.45 -16.99 12.99
CA GLU A 582 -25.84 -15.94 13.81
C GLU A 582 -26.22 -16.02 15.30
N LYS A 583 -27.16 -16.83 15.69
CA LYS A 583 -27.74 -16.83 17.03
C LYS A 583 -26.74 -17.06 18.18
N GLU A 584 -25.65 -17.80 17.91
CA GLU A 584 -24.56 -18.08 18.87
C GLU A 584 -23.33 -17.22 18.66
N HIS A 585 -23.34 -16.31 17.65
CA HIS A 585 -22.18 -15.50 17.36
C HIS A 585 -21.91 -14.48 18.48
N PRO A 586 -20.67 -14.36 19.00
CA PRO A 586 -20.35 -13.53 20.17
C PRO A 586 -20.78 -12.06 20.04
N PHE A 587 -20.61 -11.47 18.86
CA PHE A 587 -21.02 -10.08 18.60
C PHE A 587 -22.55 -9.93 18.67
N ILE A 588 -23.29 -10.83 18.06
CA ILE A 588 -24.75 -10.82 18.04
C ILE A 588 -25.31 -11.06 19.45
N LEU A 589 -24.69 -11.94 20.25
CA LEU A 589 -25.04 -12.12 21.66
C LEU A 589 -24.81 -10.85 22.50
N ARG A 590 -23.78 -10.05 22.16
CA ARG A 590 -23.57 -8.73 22.79
C ARG A 590 -24.70 -7.74 22.43
N ILE A 591 -25.13 -7.71 21.16
CA ILE A 591 -26.31 -6.93 20.73
C ILE A 591 -27.56 -7.40 21.47
N LYS A 592 -27.85 -8.72 21.51
CA LYS A 592 -28.97 -9.28 22.23
C LYS A 592 -29.02 -8.88 23.70
N LYS A 593 -27.86 -8.90 24.37
CA LYS A 593 -27.74 -8.52 25.79
C LYS A 593 -28.04 -7.05 26.06
N ASN A 594 -27.59 -6.15 25.16
CA ASN A 594 -27.59 -4.70 25.40
C ASN A 594 -28.72 -3.95 24.65
N ALA A 595 -29.36 -4.59 23.67
CA ALA A 595 -30.46 -4.05 22.87
C ALA A 595 -31.35 -5.19 22.38
N PRO A 596 -32.07 -5.89 23.31
CA PRO A 596 -32.88 -7.10 22.97
C PRO A 596 -33.96 -6.80 21.92
N GLU A 597 -34.51 -5.60 21.90
CA GLU A 597 -35.53 -5.18 20.92
C GLU A 597 -34.98 -5.16 19.49
N ILE A 598 -33.70 -4.78 19.30
CA ILE A 598 -33.04 -4.83 17.98
C ILE A 598 -32.84 -6.29 17.57
N TYR A 599 -32.38 -7.12 18.50
CA TYR A 599 -32.18 -8.55 18.22
C TYR A 599 -33.49 -9.22 17.81
N GLU A 600 -34.59 -9.01 18.55
CA GLU A 600 -35.91 -9.57 18.24
C GLU A 600 -36.41 -9.08 16.87
N LYS A 601 -36.24 -7.81 16.56
CA LYS A 601 -36.59 -7.26 15.25
C LYS A 601 -35.75 -7.89 14.14
N MET A 602 -34.41 -8.01 14.35
CA MET A 602 -33.49 -8.64 13.41
C MET A 602 -33.84 -10.09 13.10
N GLN A 603 -34.32 -10.86 14.10
CA GLN A 603 -34.78 -12.22 13.88
C GLN A 603 -35.99 -12.30 12.93
N ARG A 604 -36.82 -11.27 12.87
CA ARG A 604 -38.04 -11.24 12.04
C ARG A 604 -37.81 -10.70 10.63
N VAL A 605 -37.06 -9.60 10.51
CA VAL A 605 -36.89 -8.86 9.24
C VAL A 605 -35.49 -8.96 8.67
N GLY A 606 -34.53 -9.50 9.41
CA GLY A 606 -33.13 -9.53 9.05
C GLY A 606 -32.41 -8.19 9.31
N ARG A 607 -31.22 -8.04 8.72
CA ARG A 607 -30.51 -6.78 8.59
C ARG A 607 -30.00 -6.57 7.18
N ARG A 608 -29.79 -5.31 6.79
CA ARG A 608 -29.47 -4.90 5.42
C ARG A 608 -28.01 -5.21 5.03
N ASN A 609 -27.07 -5.27 5.98
CA ASN A 609 -25.64 -5.31 5.76
C ASN A 609 -25.00 -6.45 6.55
N ILE A 610 -24.09 -7.22 5.94
CA ILE A 610 -23.44 -8.41 6.55
C ILE A 610 -22.51 -8.04 7.72
N SER A 611 -21.76 -6.95 7.58
CA SER A 611 -20.90 -6.33 8.60
C SER A 611 -20.83 -4.82 8.37
N MET A 612 -20.62 -4.02 9.42
CA MET A 612 -20.86 -2.58 9.35
C MET A 612 -19.77 -1.70 9.93
N LEU A 613 -18.98 -2.17 10.89
CA LEU A 613 -18.16 -1.31 11.73
C LEU A 613 -16.67 -1.60 11.55
N THR A 614 -15.88 -0.53 11.28
CA THR A 614 -14.43 -0.64 11.14
C THR A 614 -13.76 0.67 11.55
N ILE A 615 -12.60 0.61 12.18
CA ILE A 615 -11.85 1.81 12.52
C ILE A 615 -10.63 1.90 11.62
N ALA A 616 -10.76 2.73 10.59
CA ALA A 616 -9.71 3.03 9.62
C ALA A 616 -8.71 4.07 10.15
N PRO A 617 -7.50 4.18 9.56
CA PRO A 617 -6.50 5.15 10.01
C PRO A 617 -6.93 6.63 9.90
N THR A 618 -7.80 6.98 8.99
CA THR A 618 -8.29 8.35 8.70
C THR A 618 -7.22 9.43 8.49
N GLY A 619 -6.00 9.06 8.09
CA GLY A 619 -4.85 9.97 8.09
C GLY A 619 -5.04 11.27 7.31
N SER A 620 -5.57 11.24 6.07
CA SER A 620 -5.86 12.46 5.31
C SER A 620 -7.22 13.09 5.65
N VAL A 621 -8.17 12.29 6.17
CA VAL A 621 -9.45 12.79 6.67
C VAL A 621 -9.25 13.65 7.91
N SER A 622 -8.42 13.21 8.85
CA SER A 622 -8.11 13.97 10.09
C SER A 622 -7.45 15.31 9.81
N ILE A 623 -6.71 15.44 8.70
CA ILE A 623 -6.19 16.74 8.26
C ILE A 623 -7.34 17.67 7.85
N CYS A 624 -8.34 17.19 7.10
CA CYS A 624 -9.51 17.99 6.72
C CYS A 624 -10.44 18.30 7.89
N THR A 625 -10.58 17.37 8.86
CA THR A 625 -11.35 17.63 10.10
C THR A 625 -10.56 18.44 11.12
N ARG A 626 -9.24 18.59 10.92
CA ARG A 626 -8.32 19.29 11.84
C ARG A 626 -8.35 18.66 13.24
N THR A 627 -8.26 17.32 13.31
CA THR A 627 -8.37 16.51 14.53
C THR A 627 -7.34 15.39 14.58
N SER A 628 -7.29 14.65 15.69
CA SER A 628 -6.57 13.39 15.79
C SER A 628 -7.14 12.33 14.83
N SER A 629 -6.31 11.35 14.43
CA SER A 629 -6.66 10.33 13.42
C SER A 629 -7.29 9.10 14.05
N GLY A 630 -8.45 8.67 13.57
CA GLY A 630 -9.09 7.41 13.99
C GLY A 630 -9.18 7.30 15.50
N ILE A 631 -8.76 6.12 16.00
CA ILE A 631 -8.69 5.80 17.43
C ILE A 631 -7.40 6.32 18.10
N GLU A 632 -6.49 6.95 17.34
CA GLU A 632 -5.18 7.31 17.84
C GLU A 632 -5.24 8.49 18.83
N PRO A 633 -4.35 8.54 19.85
CA PRO A 633 -4.11 9.77 20.59
C PRO A 633 -3.56 10.86 19.64
N VAL A 634 -3.60 12.09 20.07
CA VAL A 634 -2.94 13.17 19.31
C VAL A 634 -1.47 12.85 19.12
N PHE A 635 -0.98 12.99 17.91
CA PHE A 635 0.41 12.63 17.61
C PHE A 635 1.39 13.51 18.40
N MET A 636 1.23 14.83 18.32
CA MET A 636 1.93 15.84 19.13
C MET A 636 1.09 17.12 19.19
N VAL A 637 1.18 17.84 20.30
CA VAL A 637 0.41 19.10 20.51
C VAL A 637 1.02 20.27 19.78
N ALA A 638 2.30 20.22 19.43
CA ALA A 638 3.00 21.21 18.63
C ALA A 638 4.26 20.65 17.98
N TYR A 639 4.66 21.26 16.86
CA TYR A 639 5.98 21.03 16.24
C TYR A 639 6.59 22.36 15.81
N LYS A 640 7.93 22.45 15.77
CA LYS A 640 8.62 23.66 15.32
C LYS A 640 8.73 23.69 13.80
N ARG A 641 8.44 24.87 13.25
CA ARG A 641 8.63 25.20 11.84
C ARG A 641 9.57 26.38 11.72
N ARG A 642 10.42 26.34 10.69
CA ARG A 642 11.29 27.47 10.32
C ARG A 642 10.86 28.02 8.99
N ARG A 643 10.83 29.37 8.89
CA ARG A 643 10.66 30.05 7.63
C ARG A 643 11.66 31.20 7.52
N LYS A 644 12.12 31.47 6.30
CA LYS A 644 12.95 32.64 6.00
C LYS A 644 12.07 33.89 6.05
N VAL A 645 12.57 34.90 6.72
CA VAL A 645 11.90 36.22 6.83
C VAL A 645 12.27 37.05 5.62
N ASN A 646 11.25 37.53 4.89
CA ASN A 646 11.51 38.42 3.75
C ASN A 646 11.58 39.87 4.22
N PRO A 647 12.30 40.77 3.50
CA PRO A 647 12.48 42.16 3.89
C PRO A 647 11.17 42.96 4.09
N ASN A 648 10.05 42.47 3.48
CA ASN A 648 8.75 43.15 3.55
C ASN A 648 7.80 42.53 4.57
N ASP A 649 8.22 41.46 5.28
CA ASP A 649 7.39 40.83 6.30
C ASP A 649 7.28 41.78 7.52
N LYS A 650 6.04 42.22 7.83
CA LYS A 650 5.75 43.07 8.98
C LYS A 650 5.35 42.18 10.16
N ASN A 651 5.75 42.55 11.37
CA ASN A 651 5.38 41.89 12.64
C ASN A 651 5.91 40.45 12.78
N VAL A 652 7.09 40.14 12.25
CA VAL A 652 7.74 38.86 12.37
C VAL A 652 8.85 38.90 13.42
N VAL A 653 8.87 37.89 14.29
CA VAL A 653 9.91 37.73 15.32
C VAL A 653 11.09 36.96 14.67
N VAL A 654 12.20 37.63 14.45
CA VAL A 654 13.43 36.98 13.98
C VAL A 654 14.02 36.17 15.13
N SER A 655 14.02 34.84 14.96
CA SER A 655 14.54 33.91 15.98
C SER A 655 16.06 33.79 15.89
N PHE A 656 16.61 33.81 14.69
CA PHE A 656 18.06 33.84 14.45
C PHE A 656 18.36 34.34 13.03
N VAL A 657 19.62 34.73 12.82
CA VAL A 657 20.14 35.05 11.49
C VAL A 657 21.17 33.97 11.16
N ASP A 658 21.08 33.35 9.98
CA ASP A 658 22.01 32.33 9.57
C ASP A 658 23.35 32.92 9.10
N GLU A 659 24.30 32.06 8.81
CA GLU A 659 25.66 32.46 8.37
C GLU A 659 25.67 33.22 7.03
N MET A 660 24.59 33.08 6.23
CA MET A 660 24.40 33.79 4.96
C MET A 660 23.81 35.19 5.14
N GLY A 661 23.48 35.58 6.38
CA GLY A 661 22.82 36.84 6.72
C GLY A 661 21.30 36.79 6.54
N ASP A 662 20.70 35.65 6.29
CA ASP A 662 19.27 35.49 6.18
C ASP A 662 18.60 35.38 7.55
N ALA A 663 17.56 36.18 7.75
CA ALA A 663 16.76 36.14 8.97
C ALA A 663 15.73 35.02 8.92
N TRP A 664 15.63 34.26 10.01
CA TRP A 664 14.70 33.14 10.15
C TRP A 664 13.77 33.33 11.35
N GLU A 665 12.52 33.02 11.12
CA GLU A 665 11.54 32.84 12.19
C GLU A 665 11.38 31.36 12.50
N GLU A 666 11.54 30.97 13.77
CA GLU A 666 11.19 29.66 14.30
C GLU A 666 9.97 29.81 15.18
N TYR A 667 8.93 29.05 14.90
CA TYR A 667 7.68 29.12 15.63
C TYR A 667 7.02 27.75 15.79
N ASN A 668 6.20 27.62 16.84
CA ASN A 668 5.40 26.43 17.11
C ASN A 668 4.17 26.41 16.20
N VAL A 669 3.99 25.35 15.46
CA VAL A 669 2.73 25.01 14.78
C VAL A 669 1.94 24.12 15.71
N LEU A 670 0.81 24.63 16.17
CA LEU A 670 0.00 23.98 17.20
C LEU A 670 -1.01 23.00 16.57
N HIS A 671 -1.36 21.97 17.33
CA HIS A 671 -2.50 21.11 16.96
C HIS A 671 -3.81 21.91 17.09
N PRO A 672 -4.72 21.90 16.09
CA PRO A 672 -5.86 22.81 16.04
C PRO A 672 -6.79 22.74 17.27
N LYS A 673 -7.00 21.56 17.85
CA LYS A 673 -7.86 21.44 19.05
C LYS A 673 -7.12 21.87 20.32
N PHE A 674 -5.79 21.78 20.34
CA PHE A 674 -4.98 22.34 21.42
C PHE A 674 -5.01 23.89 21.39
N GLU A 675 -5.03 24.52 20.22
CA GLU A 675 -5.24 25.98 20.11
C GLU A 675 -6.56 26.41 20.75
N ILE A 676 -7.65 25.67 20.53
CA ILE A 676 -8.94 25.94 21.18
C ILE A 676 -8.83 25.81 22.70
N TRP A 677 -8.13 24.79 23.20
CA TRP A 677 -7.89 24.63 24.63
C TRP A 677 -7.11 25.83 25.21
N LEU A 678 -6.00 26.25 24.55
CA LEU A 678 -5.20 27.40 24.94
C LEU A 678 -6.06 28.67 25.03
N THR A 679 -6.82 28.99 23.99
CA THR A 679 -7.67 30.16 23.92
C THR A 679 -8.71 30.18 25.06
N LYS A 680 -9.36 29.04 25.32
CA LYS A 680 -10.36 28.90 26.39
C LYS A 680 -9.78 29.04 27.79
N ASN A 681 -8.48 28.74 27.97
CA ASN A 681 -7.78 28.89 29.22
C ASN A 681 -7.00 30.22 29.32
N GLY A 682 -7.27 31.19 28.42
CA GLY A 682 -6.79 32.56 28.49
C GLY A 682 -5.35 32.77 28.03
N TYR A 683 -4.77 31.83 27.29
CA TYR A 683 -3.43 31.97 26.70
C TYR A 683 -3.48 32.74 25.37
N ASP A 684 -2.52 33.64 25.15
CA ASP A 684 -2.34 34.34 23.87
C ASP A 684 -1.58 33.39 22.90
N LEU A 685 -2.20 33.04 21.76
CA LEU A 685 -1.62 32.18 20.76
C LEU A 685 -0.35 32.75 20.14
N ASN A 686 -0.20 34.08 20.05
CA ASN A 686 1.00 34.71 19.50
C ASN A 686 2.20 34.54 20.44
N GLU A 687 1.98 34.69 21.76
CA GLU A 687 3.01 34.40 22.74
C GLU A 687 3.42 32.90 22.71
N ILE A 688 2.44 31.99 22.64
CA ILE A 688 2.67 30.54 22.59
C ILE A 688 3.46 30.13 21.33
N LYS A 689 3.21 30.77 20.20
CA LYS A 689 3.91 30.45 18.94
C LYS A 689 5.43 30.65 19.04
N HIS A 690 5.87 31.64 19.80
CA HIS A 690 7.29 31.98 19.92
C HIS A 690 7.90 31.59 21.26
N MET A 691 7.14 30.88 22.10
CA MET A 691 7.56 30.45 23.42
C MET A 691 8.66 29.38 23.36
N ASP A 692 9.61 29.45 24.32
CA ASP A 692 10.62 28.42 24.47
C ASP A 692 10.03 27.07 24.92
N ASP A 693 10.74 25.99 24.66
CA ASP A 693 10.25 24.62 24.88
C ASP A 693 9.95 24.33 26.36
N ASN A 694 10.70 24.90 27.31
CA ASN A 694 10.49 24.64 28.74
C ASN A 694 9.20 25.32 29.22
N ALA A 695 9.01 26.59 28.89
CA ALA A 695 7.81 27.34 29.23
C ALA A 695 6.57 26.73 28.55
N PHE A 696 6.69 26.33 27.28
CA PHE A 696 5.64 25.63 26.54
C PHE A 696 5.25 24.30 27.19
N ASN A 697 6.24 23.49 27.61
CA ASN A 697 5.98 22.22 28.28
C ASN A 697 5.26 22.39 29.62
N GLU A 698 5.53 23.48 30.39
CA GLU A 698 4.80 23.77 31.61
C GLU A 698 3.31 24.07 31.35
N ILE A 699 2.99 24.66 30.20
CA ILE A 699 1.58 24.84 29.78
C ILE A 699 0.96 23.51 29.37
N VAL A 700 1.65 22.70 28.58
CA VAL A 700 1.19 21.36 28.17
C VAL A 700 0.88 20.49 29.38
N LYS A 701 1.68 20.57 30.48
CA LYS A 701 1.42 19.81 31.72
C LYS A 701 0.07 20.11 32.36
N LYS A 702 -0.50 21.29 32.13
CA LYS A 702 -1.81 21.70 32.63
C LYS A 702 -2.98 21.23 31.74
N SER A 703 -2.67 20.73 30.55
CA SER A 703 -3.69 20.35 29.56
C SER A 703 -4.08 18.87 29.67
N PRO A 704 -5.25 18.49 29.15
CA PRO A 704 -5.67 17.10 29.02
C PRO A 704 -4.79 16.27 28.06
N TYR A 705 -3.96 16.93 27.27
CA TYR A 705 -3.01 16.31 26.35
C TYR A 705 -1.70 15.85 27.03
N TYR A 706 -1.46 16.22 28.29
CA TYR A 706 -0.25 15.80 29.01
C TYR A 706 -0.22 14.30 29.23
N LYS A 707 0.86 13.63 28.79
CA LYS A 707 0.99 12.16 28.80
C LYS A 707 -0.17 11.45 28.07
N ALA A 708 -0.67 12.08 27.04
CA ALA A 708 -1.78 11.59 26.20
C ALA A 708 -1.46 11.76 24.70
N THR A 709 -0.20 11.96 24.34
CA THR A 709 0.26 11.98 22.95
C THR A 709 0.85 10.62 22.55
N SER A 710 1.01 10.37 21.27
CA SER A 710 1.50 9.10 20.76
C SER A 710 2.88 8.69 21.31
N ALA A 711 3.72 9.66 21.66
CA ALA A 711 5.08 9.43 22.13
C ALA A 711 5.20 9.20 23.65
N ASP A 712 4.23 9.66 24.45
CA ASP A 712 4.34 9.71 25.91
C ASP A 712 3.19 9.01 26.67
N ILE A 713 2.28 8.37 25.94
CA ILE A 713 1.17 7.61 26.51
C ILE A 713 1.68 6.30 27.14
N ASP A 714 0.93 5.76 28.12
CA ASP A 714 1.09 4.37 28.55
C ASP A 714 0.61 3.41 27.44
N TRP A 715 1.56 2.76 26.76
CA TRP A 715 1.26 1.92 25.59
C TRP A 715 0.46 0.67 25.94
N LEU A 716 0.65 0.07 27.11
CA LEU A 716 -0.11 -1.10 27.56
C LEU A 716 -1.57 -0.71 27.86
N SER A 717 -1.79 0.44 28.47
CA SER A 717 -3.13 0.99 28.70
C SER A 717 -3.84 1.32 27.40
N LYS A 718 -3.13 1.90 26.41
CA LYS A 718 -3.67 2.09 25.04
C LYS A 718 -4.15 0.77 24.43
N VAL A 719 -3.36 -0.30 24.54
CA VAL A 719 -3.70 -1.62 24.00
C VAL A 719 -4.90 -2.23 24.70
N LYS A 720 -5.00 -2.14 26.02
CA LYS A 720 -6.15 -2.59 26.79
C LYS A 720 -7.43 -1.84 26.41
N MET A 721 -7.32 -0.52 26.21
CA MET A 721 -8.43 0.30 25.70
C MET A 721 -8.89 -0.19 24.33
N GLN A 722 -7.95 -0.44 23.41
CA GLN A 722 -8.28 -1.02 22.10
C GLN A 722 -8.99 -2.36 22.21
N GLY A 723 -8.55 -3.27 23.09
CA GLY A 723 -9.20 -4.56 23.31
C GLY A 723 -10.64 -4.44 23.82
N LYS A 724 -10.94 -3.47 24.71
CA LYS A 724 -12.31 -3.18 25.15
C LYS A 724 -13.17 -2.65 24.00
N ILE A 725 -12.66 -1.75 23.18
CA ILE A 725 -13.36 -1.17 22.03
C ILE A 725 -13.57 -2.22 20.93
N GLN A 726 -12.59 -3.11 20.67
CA GLN A 726 -12.68 -4.14 19.62
C GLN A 726 -13.94 -5.01 19.76
N LYS A 727 -14.45 -5.19 20.97
CA LYS A 727 -15.69 -5.95 21.21
C LYS A 727 -16.93 -5.32 20.56
N TRP A 728 -16.84 -4.03 20.23
CA TRP A 728 -17.91 -3.25 19.60
C TRP A 728 -17.63 -2.88 18.14
N VAL A 729 -16.61 -3.49 17.54
CA VAL A 729 -16.24 -3.33 16.13
C VAL A 729 -16.23 -4.70 15.45
N ASP A 730 -17.19 -4.96 14.58
CA ASP A 730 -17.39 -6.29 13.95
C ASP A 730 -16.31 -6.63 12.91
N HIS A 731 -15.74 -5.65 12.21
CA HIS A 731 -14.50 -5.86 11.47
C HIS A 731 -13.28 -5.80 12.41
N SER A 732 -12.36 -4.86 12.17
CA SER A 732 -11.16 -4.71 12.99
C SER A 732 -10.81 -3.22 13.18
N ILE A 733 -9.71 -2.97 13.86
CA ILE A 733 -9.19 -1.63 14.18
C ILE A 733 -7.80 -1.50 13.59
N SER A 734 -7.56 -0.49 12.77
CA SER A 734 -6.22 -0.08 12.39
C SER A 734 -5.60 0.78 13.47
N VAL A 735 -4.56 0.28 14.09
CA VAL A 735 -3.84 1.00 15.15
C VAL A 735 -2.35 0.77 15.05
N THR A 736 -1.59 1.82 15.32
CA THR A 736 -0.13 1.76 15.45
C THR A 736 0.30 2.21 16.84
N VAL A 737 1.04 1.38 17.53
CA VAL A 737 1.68 1.78 18.77
C VAL A 737 3.02 2.41 18.42
N ASN A 738 3.10 3.74 18.58
CA ASN A 738 4.33 4.49 18.35
C ASN A 738 5.17 4.47 19.64
N VAL A 739 6.40 4.00 19.55
CA VAL A 739 7.31 3.94 20.70
C VAL A 739 8.61 4.68 20.40
N PRO A 740 9.23 5.32 21.39
CA PRO A 740 10.51 6.01 21.25
C PRO A 740 11.63 5.08 20.79
N LYS A 741 12.72 5.68 20.32
CA LYS A 741 13.90 4.96 19.81
C LYS A 741 14.57 4.06 20.86
N GLU A 742 14.53 4.47 22.13
CA GLU A 742 15.22 3.83 23.26
C GLU A 742 14.49 2.61 23.80
N VAL A 743 13.29 2.32 23.33
CA VAL A 743 12.49 1.17 23.77
C VAL A 743 13.18 -0.14 23.37
N ASP A 744 13.23 -1.09 24.29
CA ASP A 744 13.78 -2.43 24.07
C ASP A 744 12.75 -3.40 23.44
N GLU A 745 13.24 -4.56 23.02
CA GLU A 745 12.41 -5.59 22.38
C GLU A 745 11.40 -6.24 23.36
N ASN A 746 11.71 -6.24 24.67
CA ASN A 746 10.82 -6.85 25.66
C ASN A 746 9.50 -6.09 25.76
N LEU A 747 9.55 -4.75 25.76
CA LEU A 747 8.32 -3.94 25.75
C LEU A 747 7.49 -4.19 24.48
N VAL A 748 8.13 -4.38 23.31
CA VAL A 748 7.42 -4.75 22.08
C VAL A 748 6.73 -6.10 22.23
N SER A 749 7.40 -7.08 22.83
CA SER A 749 6.79 -8.38 23.16
C SER A 749 5.60 -8.23 24.12
N ASP A 750 5.74 -7.43 25.19
CA ASP A 750 4.69 -7.20 26.19
C ASP A 750 3.47 -6.51 25.57
N ILE A 751 3.67 -5.57 24.65
CA ILE A 751 2.60 -4.89 23.90
C ILE A 751 1.81 -5.91 23.08
N TYR A 752 2.47 -6.79 22.34
CA TYR A 752 1.80 -7.81 21.54
C TYR A 752 1.10 -8.88 22.38
N LEU A 753 1.72 -9.32 23.49
CA LEU A 753 1.08 -10.26 24.41
C LEU A 753 -0.17 -9.65 25.06
N THR A 754 -0.08 -8.40 25.51
CA THR A 754 -1.21 -7.65 26.05
C THR A 754 -2.34 -7.50 25.00
N ALA A 755 -2.00 -7.27 23.73
CA ALA A 755 -2.97 -7.17 22.66
C ALA A 755 -3.74 -8.47 22.45
N TRP A 756 -3.04 -9.60 22.41
CA TRP A 756 -3.66 -10.92 22.32
C TRP A 756 -4.58 -11.21 23.52
N GLU A 757 -4.08 -11.00 24.75
CA GLU A 757 -4.85 -11.23 25.99
C GLU A 757 -6.07 -10.31 26.12
N SER A 758 -5.98 -9.09 25.59
CA SER A 758 -7.09 -8.11 25.59
C SER A 758 -8.15 -8.40 24.51
N GLY A 759 -7.89 -9.33 23.59
CA GLY A 759 -8.77 -9.69 22.49
C GLY A 759 -8.75 -8.71 21.32
N CYS A 760 -7.62 -8.06 21.07
CA CYS A 760 -7.39 -7.31 19.84
C CYS A 760 -7.34 -8.26 18.63
N LYS A 761 -7.81 -7.81 17.46
CA LYS A 761 -7.74 -8.57 16.21
C LYS A 761 -6.42 -8.40 15.47
N GLY A 762 -5.73 -7.29 15.68
CA GLY A 762 -4.43 -7.01 15.08
C GLY A 762 -3.74 -5.80 15.68
N MET A 763 -2.44 -5.66 15.40
CA MET A 763 -1.63 -4.55 15.89
C MET A 763 -0.36 -4.36 15.07
N THR A 764 0.05 -3.11 14.91
CA THR A 764 1.34 -2.72 14.35
C THR A 764 2.11 -1.88 15.36
N ILE A 765 3.42 -2.03 15.41
CA ILE A 765 4.31 -1.22 16.24
C ILE A 765 5.22 -0.41 15.31
N TYR A 766 5.41 0.85 15.65
CA TYR A 766 6.38 1.72 15.00
C TYR A 766 7.34 2.28 16.06
N ARG A 767 8.60 1.87 16.00
CA ARG A 767 9.66 2.46 16.82
C ARG A 767 10.30 3.60 16.05
N GLU A 768 10.48 4.72 16.72
CA GLU A 768 11.15 5.89 16.14
C GLU A 768 12.53 5.52 15.57
N GLY A 769 12.77 5.92 14.31
CA GLY A 769 14.01 5.60 13.59
C GLY A 769 14.11 4.19 13.02
N SER A 770 13.07 3.34 13.15
CA SER A 770 13.01 2.03 12.50
C SER A 770 12.79 2.10 10.98
N ARG A 771 12.31 3.23 10.49
CA ARG A 771 12.17 3.52 9.05
C ARG A 771 12.64 4.95 8.76
N ASP A 772 13.42 5.14 7.70
CA ASP A 772 13.84 6.47 7.26
C ASP A 772 12.65 7.30 6.76
N GLY A 773 12.57 8.54 7.25
CA GLY A 773 11.69 9.58 6.68
C GLY A 773 10.22 9.59 7.10
N VAL A 774 9.76 8.71 8.02
CA VAL A 774 8.35 8.68 8.44
C VAL A 774 8.05 9.71 9.52
N LEU A 775 8.96 9.92 10.47
CA LEU A 775 8.81 10.89 11.56
C LEU A 775 10.17 11.53 11.90
N ILE A 776 10.19 12.84 12.04
CA ILE A 776 11.37 13.57 12.54
C ILE A 776 11.02 14.06 13.93
N SER A 777 11.62 13.45 14.98
CA SER A 777 11.39 13.90 16.35
C SER A 777 12.13 15.20 16.68
N LYS A 778 11.62 15.92 17.73
CA LYS A 778 12.22 17.14 18.26
C LYS A 778 13.64 17.00 18.79
N ASP A 779 14.07 15.79 19.16
CA ASP A 779 15.29 15.52 19.93
C ASP A 779 16.52 15.20 19.10
N LYS A 780 16.57 15.51 17.80
CA LYS A 780 17.86 15.83 17.23
C LYS A 780 18.32 17.14 17.88
N LYS A 781 18.84 17.07 19.12
CA LYS A 781 19.92 17.94 19.50
C LYS A 781 20.90 17.85 18.34
N ASN A 782 20.86 18.86 17.48
CA ASN A 782 22.02 19.18 16.70
C ASN A 782 23.15 19.19 17.74
N ASN A 783 24.02 18.20 17.69
CA ASN A 783 25.40 18.48 17.95
C ASN A 783 25.73 19.53 16.89
N THR A 784 25.33 20.74 17.15
CA THR A 784 25.94 21.92 16.60
C THR A 784 27.39 21.85 17.06
N LYS A 785 28.19 21.19 16.25
CA LYS A 785 29.52 21.71 16.05
C LYS A 785 29.26 23.20 15.80
N GLN A 786 29.91 24.04 16.59
CA GLN A 786 29.98 25.47 16.36
C GLN A 786 30.16 25.75 14.88
N PRO A 787 29.57 26.81 14.29
CA PRO A 787 29.79 27.15 12.91
C PRO A 787 31.31 27.30 12.70
N GLU A 788 31.81 26.35 11.96
CA GLU A 788 33.20 26.40 11.53
C GLU A 788 33.21 27.31 10.29
N ASP A 789 34.03 28.32 10.35
CA ASP A 789 34.25 29.34 9.32
C ASP A 789 34.40 28.65 7.94
N GLU A 790 33.46 28.83 7.01
CA GLU A 790 33.44 28.21 5.70
C GLU A 790 34.66 28.55 4.83
N ASN A 791 35.45 29.55 5.24
CA ASN A 791 36.64 29.99 4.53
C ASN A 791 37.94 29.39 5.06
N THR A 792 37.92 28.50 6.04
CA THR A 792 39.12 27.82 6.53
C THR A 792 39.31 26.49 5.80
N PHE A 793 40.41 26.36 5.08
CA PHE A 793 40.85 25.12 4.46
C PHE A 793 41.12 24.09 5.57
N LYS A 794 40.28 23.01 5.66
CA LYS A 794 40.44 21.97 6.65
C LYS A 794 41.25 20.80 6.09
N GLU A 795 42.35 20.51 6.73
CA GLU A 795 43.05 19.25 6.47
C GLU A 795 42.24 18.10 7.04
N THR A 796 41.71 17.25 6.15
CA THR A 796 40.99 16.00 6.58
C THR A 796 41.95 14.80 6.54
N ARG A 797 41.99 14.03 7.62
CA ARG A 797 42.77 12.79 7.68
C ARG A 797 41.86 11.62 7.31
N ALA A 798 42.21 10.90 6.25
CA ALA A 798 41.44 9.72 5.84
C ALA A 798 41.39 8.68 6.99
N PRO A 799 40.24 8.05 7.27
CA PRO A 799 40.13 6.94 8.20
C PRO A 799 41.14 5.85 7.83
N ARG A 800 41.71 5.17 8.86
CA ARG A 800 42.65 4.08 8.63
C ARG A 800 41.94 2.91 7.92
N ARG A 801 42.42 2.55 6.73
CA ARG A 801 41.86 1.44 5.96
C ARG A 801 42.03 0.11 6.71
N PRO A 802 40.96 -0.68 6.96
CA PRO A 802 41.06 -2.05 7.40
C PRO A 802 41.80 -2.94 6.40
N ALA A 803 42.39 -4.07 6.89
CA ALA A 803 43.05 -5.02 6.00
C ALA A 803 42.07 -5.61 4.96
N VAL A 804 40.81 -5.81 5.35
CA VAL A 804 39.72 -6.36 4.53
C VAL A 804 38.58 -5.35 4.52
N LEU A 805 38.04 -5.06 3.35
CA LEU A 805 36.85 -4.25 3.15
C LEU A 805 35.78 -5.06 2.40
N GLU A 806 34.55 -4.99 2.81
CA GLU A 806 33.43 -5.47 2.00
C GLU A 806 33.38 -4.68 0.68
N ALA A 807 33.02 -5.35 -0.39
CA ALA A 807 32.99 -4.75 -1.71
C ALA A 807 31.81 -5.24 -2.54
N ASP A 808 31.22 -4.32 -3.29
CA ASP A 808 30.20 -4.60 -4.30
C ASP A 808 30.83 -4.62 -5.69
N ILE A 809 30.33 -5.50 -6.58
CA ILE A 809 30.73 -5.62 -7.97
C ILE A 809 29.63 -5.02 -8.84
N ILE A 810 29.97 -3.96 -9.56
CA ILE A 810 29.05 -3.31 -10.50
C ILE A 810 29.58 -3.48 -11.91
N ARG A 811 28.76 -4.06 -12.79
CA ARG A 811 29.11 -4.29 -14.19
C ARG A 811 28.57 -3.16 -15.06
N PHE A 812 29.36 -2.69 -15.99
CA PHE A 812 28.97 -1.65 -16.95
C PHE A 812 29.65 -1.87 -18.30
N GLN A 813 29.27 -1.09 -19.31
CA GLN A 813 29.91 -1.07 -20.62
C GLN A 813 30.77 0.19 -20.78
N ASN A 814 31.96 0.01 -21.32
CA ASN A 814 32.79 1.09 -21.83
C ASN A 814 32.97 0.83 -23.34
N ASN A 815 32.29 1.60 -24.15
CA ASN A 815 32.09 1.36 -25.59
C ASN A 815 31.48 -0.06 -25.83
N TYR A 816 32.20 -0.94 -26.52
CA TYR A 816 31.79 -2.31 -26.82
C TYR A 816 32.34 -3.35 -25.84
N GLU A 817 33.12 -2.92 -24.83
CA GLU A 817 33.79 -3.79 -23.88
C GLU A 817 32.97 -3.88 -22.57
N LYS A 818 32.98 -5.08 -21.95
CA LYS A 818 32.40 -5.30 -20.63
C LYS A 818 33.40 -4.90 -19.56
N TRP A 819 32.98 -4.05 -18.64
CA TRP A 819 33.79 -3.53 -17.54
C TRP A 819 33.17 -3.83 -16.20
N ILE A 820 34.01 -3.84 -15.17
CA ILE A 820 33.59 -3.96 -13.77
C ILE A 820 34.15 -2.82 -12.93
N ALA A 821 33.37 -2.41 -11.92
CA ALA A 821 33.81 -1.59 -10.81
C ALA A 821 33.72 -2.42 -9.54
N VAL A 822 34.81 -2.52 -8.80
CA VAL A 822 34.88 -3.13 -7.45
C VAL A 822 34.90 -1.96 -6.47
N ILE A 823 33.81 -1.78 -5.70
CA ILE A 823 33.65 -0.68 -4.76
C ILE A 823 33.80 -1.20 -3.33
N GLY A 824 34.95 -0.91 -2.71
CA GLY A 824 35.21 -1.24 -1.32
C GLY A 824 34.51 -0.26 -0.38
N LYS A 825 33.78 -0.78 0.62
CA LYS A 825 32.97 0.01 1.56
C LYS A 825 33.58 0.05 2.96
N LEU A 826 33.42 1.19 3.62
CA LEU A 826 33.70 1.36 5.04
C LEU A 826 32.46 1.96 5.71
N ASN A 827 31.83 1.25 6.65
CA ASN A 827 30.57 1.63 7.27
C ASN A 827 29.48 1.93 6.21
N ASP A 828 29.30 1.01 5.26
CA ASP A 828 28.36 1.04 4.13
C ASP A 828 28.52 2.21 3.15
N LYS A 829 29.59 3.01 3.31
CA LYS A 829 29.89 4.11 2.39
C LYS A 829 31.04 3.71 1.45
N PRO A 830 31.02 4.10 0.16
CA PRO A 830 32.14 3.93 -0.74
C PRO A 830 33.41 4.55 -0.17
N TYR A 831 34.44 3.73 -0.02
CA TYR A 831 35.75 4.15 0.51
C TYR A 831 36.85 4.08 -0.55
N GLU A 832 36.74 3.12 -1.48
CA GLU A 832 37.65 2.94 -2.59
C GLU A 832 36.95 2.30 -3.79
N ILE A 833 37.46 2.55 -4.98
CA ILE A 833 36.99 1.98 -6.23
C ILE A 833 38.17 1.45 -7.04
N PHE A 834 37.95 0.32 -7.73
CA PHE A 834 38.85 -0.27 -8.69
C PHE A 834 38.05 -0.57 -9.94
N THR A 835 38.58 -0.30 -11.13
CA THR A 835 37.89 -0.50 -12.42
C THR A 835 38.79 -1.19 -13.44
N GLY A 836 38.19 -2.10 -14.21
CA GLY A 836 38.90 -2.83 -15.25
C GLY A 836 37.98 -3.60 -16.18
N LYS A 837 38.54 -4.18 -17.24
CA LYS A 837 37.76 -5.05 -18.14
C LYS A 837 37.33 -6.31 -17.44
N ALA A 838 36.07 -6.70 -17.67
CA ALA A 838 35.49 -7.90 -17.05
C ALA A 838 36.22 -9.19 -17.50
N ASP A 839 36.67 -9.21 -18.75
CA ASP A 839 37.35 -10.36 -19.34
C ASP A 839 38.78 -10.57 -18.77
N ASP A 840 39.44 -9.52 -18.30
CA ASP A 840 40.77 -9.57 -17.68
C ASP A 840 40.71 -10.06 -16.20
N PHE A 841 39.51 -10.10 -15.62
CA PHE A 841 39.34 -10.36 -14.19
C PHE A 841 38.74 -11.73 -13.85
N TYR A 842 38.32 -12.52 -14.83
CA TYR A 842 37.77 -13.89 -14.71
C TYR A 842 36.76 -14.08 -13.58
N LEU A 843 35.91 -13.07 -13.32
CA LEU A 843 34.91 -13.11 -12.25
C LEU A 843 33.58 -13.69 -12.75
N PRO A 844 33.05 -14.75 -12.17
CA PRO A 844 31.75 -15.31 -12.55
C PRO A 844 30.64 -14.25 -12.56
N ALA A 845 29.74 -14.29 -13.53
CA ALA A 845 28.70 -13.28 -13.73
C ALA A 845 27.73 -13.13 -12.53
N TRP A 846 27.57 -14.18 -11.73
CA TRP A 846 26.70 -14.21 -10.55
C TRP A 846 27.32 -13.56 -9.30
N VAL A 847 28.62 -13.23 -9.30
CA VAL A 847 29.29 -12.60 -8.14
C VAL A 847 28.99 -11.11 -8.15
N GLU A 848 28.23 -10.64 -7.17
CA GLU A 848 27.87 -9.24 -7.00
C GLU A 848 28.53 -8.60 -5.76
N LYS A 849 29.00 -9.42 -4.82
CA LYS A 849 29.61 -8.98 -3.56
C LYS A 849 30.86 -9.80 -3.23
N GLY A 850 31.73 -9.23 -2.44
CA GLY A 850 32.94 -9.88 -1.97
C GLY A 850 33.72 -8.99 -1.00
N TRP A 851 35.03 -9.20 -0.95
CA TRP A 851 35.95 -8.48 -0.07
C TRP A 851 37.22 -8.06 -0.83
N VAL A 852 37.66 -6.81 -0.61
CA VAL A 852 38.98 -6.36 -1.07
C VAL A 852 39.98 -6.47 0.06
N LEU A 853 40.98 -7.30 -0.14
CA LEU A 853 42.08 -7.55 0.80
C LEU A 853 43.27 -6.69 0.42
N LYS A 854 43.84 -5.96 1.39
CA LYS A 854 45.13 -5.25 1.24
C LYS A 854 46.23 -6.16 1.79
N VAL A 855 47.06 -6.66 0.90
CA VAL A 855 48.21 -7.54 1.25
C VAL A 855 49.38 -6.67 1.71
N LYS A 856 49.99 -7.02 2.86
CA LYS A 856 51.14 -6.31 3.36
C LYS A 856 52.35 -6.55 2.46
N LYS A 857 53.17 -5.52 2.28
CA LYS A 857 54.45 -5.62 1.57
C LYS A 857 55.42 -6.48 2.37
N GLU A 858 56.13 -7.40 1.74
CA GLU A 858 57.17 -8.20 2.34
C GLU A 858 58.55 -7.49 2.23
N SER A 859 58.69 -6.54 1.28
CA SER A 859 59.89 -5.72 1.12
C SER A 859 59.57 -4.29 0.73
N GLU A 860 60.43 -3.33 0.96
CA GLU A 860 60.24 -1.90 0.57
C GLU A 860 60.21 -1.70 -0.96
N LYS A 861 60.68 -2.66 -1.73
CA LYS A 861 60.66 -2.61 -3.21
C LYS A 861 59.38 -3.13 -3.83
N GLU A 862 58.48 -3.73 -3.04
CA GLU A 862 57.20 -4.27 -3.56
C GLU A 862 56.13 -3.20 -3.54
N GLU A 863 55.26 -3.21 -4.58
CA GLU A 863 54.06 -2.40 -4.59
C GLU A 863 52.97 -3.02 -3.69
N THR A 864 52.11 -2.14 -3.13
CA THR A 864 50.98 -2.60 -2.35
C THR A 864 50.04 -3.40 -3.24
N ARG A 865 49.82 -4.67 -2.90
CA ARG A 865 48.89 -5.56 -3.62
C ARG A 865 47.48 -5.51 -3.02
N TYR A 866 46.49 -5.52 -3.87
CA TYR A 866 45.08 -5.68 -3.50
C TYR A 866 44.53 -6.90 -4.21
N ASP A 867 43.87 -7.79 -3.43
CA ASP A 867 43.24 -9.00 -3.91
C ASP A 867 41.72 -8.90 -3.73
N PHE A 868 40.96 -9.59 -4.59
CA PHE A 868 39.51 -9.68 -4.43
C PHE A 868 39.12 -11.09 -4.03
N GLN A 869 38.33 -11.23 -2.98
CA GLN A 869 37.86 -12.52 -2.46
C GLN A 869 36.34 -12.57 -2.51
N PHE A 870 35.76 -13.69 -2.94
CA PHE A 870 34.30 -13.92 -2.93
C PHE A 870 34.03 -15.35 -2.47
N ALA A 871 32.78 -15.60 -2.01
CA ALA A 871 32.33 -16.96 -1.68
C ALA A 871 31.68 -17.58 -2.93
N ASP A 872 32.02 -18.84 -3.21
CA ASP A 872 31.34 -19.62 -4.26
C ASP A 872 29.92 -20.06 -3.79
N LYS A 873 29.21 -20.79 -4.63
CA LYS A 873 27.86 -21.28 -4.33
C LYS A 873 27.80 -22.29 -3.17
N GLN A 874 28.93 -22.87 -2.80
CA GLN A 874 29.10 -23.81 -1.70
C GLN A 874 29.63 -23.11 -0.43
N GLY A 875 29.96 -21.81 -0.50
CA GLY A 875 30.48 -21.04 0.62
C GLY A 875 32.02 -21.04 0.75
N TYR A 876 32.74 -21.65 -0.17
CA TYR A 876 34.20 -21.62 -0.19
C TYR A 876 34.70 -20.26 -0.69
N LYS A 877 35.71 -19.72 -0.02
CA LYS A 877 36.31 -18.44 -0.40
C LYS A 877 37.31 -18.61 -1.52
N ILE A 878 37.05 -17.98 -2.64
CA ILE A 878 37.92 -17.91 -3.80
C ILE A 878 38.59 -16.54 -3.83
N THR A 879 39.93 -16.48 -3.99
CA THR A 879 40.69 -15.24 -4.04
C THR A 879 41.26 -15.04 -5.44
N ILE A 880 41.03 -13.87 -6.01
CA ILE A 880 41.67 -13.39 -7.24
C ILE A 880 42.76 -12.41 -6.83
N GLU A 881 43.99 -12.76 -7.11
CA GLU A 881 45.16 -12.01 -6.66
C GLU A 881 45.54 -10.88 -7.60
N GLY A 882 45.95 -9.75 -7.05
CA GLY A 882 46.64 -8.67 -7.76
C GLY A 882 45.73 -7.87 -8.68
N LEU A 883 44.67 -7.22 -8.16
CA LEU A 883 43.79 -6.31 -8.91
C LEU A 883 44.57 -5.27 -9.77
N SER A 884 45.71 -4.76 -9.27
CA SER A 884 46.56 -3.81 -9.98
C SER A 884 47.26 -4.39 -11.22
N ARG A 885 47.37 -5.72 -11.30
CA ARG A 885 47.98 -6.41 -12.46
C ARG A 885 46.93 -6.77 -13.50
N SER A 886 45.73 -6.93 -13.12
CA SER A 886 44.59 -7.31 -13.97
C SER A 886 43.91 -6.10 -14.65
N PHE A 887 44.12 -4.90 -14.13
CA PHE A 887 43.44 -3.70 -14.66
C PHE A 887 44.39 -2.75 -15.43
N ASP A 888 43.86 -2.14 -16.48
CA ASP A 888 44.57 -1.14 -17.27
C ASP A 888 45.10 -0.01 -16.41
N GLN A 889 46.39 0.37 -16.60
CA GLN A 889 47.15 1.27 -15.74
C GLN A 889 46.56 2.69 -15.71
N ILE A 890 45.98 3.15 -16.80
CA ILE A 890 45.40 4.52 -16.89
C ILE A 890 44.15 4.60 -16.03
N PHE A 891 43.25 3.68 -16.23
CA PHE A 891 42.00 3.60 -15.48
C PHE A 891 42.21 3.21 -14.02
N TRP A 892 43.22 2.40 -13.70
CA TRP A 892 43.70 2.17 -12.36
C TRP A 892 44.09 3.45 -11.64
N ASN A 893 44.87 4.35 -12.33
CA ASN A 893 45.30 5.61 -11.77
C ASN A 893 44.13 6.57 -11.52
N TYR A 894 43.16 6.65 -12.45
CA TYR A 894 41.93 7.42 -12.22
C TYR A 894 41.12 6.87 -11.02
N ALA A 895 40.94 5.54 -10.94
CA ALA A 895 40.27 4.90 -9.82
C ALA A 895 40.97 5.16 -8.49
N LYS A 896 42.31 5.23 -8.49
CA LYS A 896 43.12 5.56 -7.30
C LYS A 896 42.90 7.01 -6.84
N LEU A 897 42.82 7.98 -7.77
CA LEU A 897 42.49 9.38 -7.44
C LEU A 897 41.05 9.51 -6.90
N ILE A 898 40.10 8.87 -7.54
CA ILE A 898 38.70 8.83 -7.05
C ILE A 898 38.64 8.19 -5.63
N SER A 899 39.38 7.10 -5.41
CA SER A 899 39.49 6.51 -4.09
C SER A 899 40.10 7.47 -3.06
N GLY A 900 41.03 8.33 -3.48
CA GLY A 900 41.60 9.39 -2.64
C GLY A 900 40.54 10.36 -2.13
N VAL A 901 39.73 10.92 -3.01
CA VAL A 901 38.65 11.85 -2.60
C VAL A 901 37.54 11.17 -1.80
N LEU A 902 37.19 9.91 -2.11
CA LEU A 902 36.23 9.11 -1.32
C LEU A 902 36.73 8.90 0.11
N ARG A 903 38.01 8.53 0.29
CA ARG A 903 38.63 8.30 1.62
C ARG A 903 38.66 9.55 2.49
N HIS A 904 38.81 10.72 1.89
CA HIS A 904 38.78 12.00 2.59
C HIS A 904 37.37 12.53 2.83
N GLY A 905 36.33 11.74 2.47
CA GLY A 905 34.94 12.04 2.84
C GLY A 905 34.26 13.10 1.99
N MET A 906 34.76 13.35 0.77
CA MET A 906 34.03 14.23 -0.18
C MET A 906 32.60 13.68 -0.39
N PRO A 907 31.55 14.49 -0.23
CA PRO A 907 30.18 14.01 -0.43
C PRO A 907 29.96 13.44 -1.84
N LEU A 908 29.29 12.30 -1.95
CA LEU A 908 29.14 11.57 -3.21
C LEU A 908 28.58 12.40 -4.37
N PRO A 909 27.63 13.34 -4.21
CA PRO A 909 27.20 14.21 -5.30
C PRO A 909 28.35 15.00 -5.96
N TYR A 910 29.29 15.51 -5.17
CA TYR A 910 30.45 16.22 -5.69
C TYR A 910 31.48 15.30 -6.37
N VAL A 911 31.64 14.06 -5.85
CA VAL A 911 32.52 13.06 -6.51
C VAL A 911 31.93 12.64 -7.85
N ILE A 912 30.60 12.50 -7.93
CA ILE A 912 29.87 12.17 -9.17
C ILE A 912 30.01 13.29 -10.20
N GLU A 913 29.87 14.54 -9.77
CA GLU A 913 30.08 15.73 -10.61
C GLU A 913 31.52 15.79 -11.13
N LEU A 914 32.49 15.66 -10.21
CA LEU A 914 33.94 15.66 -10.56
C LEU A 914 34.28 14.59 -11.61
N VAL A 915 33.75 13.36 -11.44
CA VAL A 915 33.97 12.28 -12.42
C VAL A 915 33.20 12.54 -13.71
N GLY A 916 32.01 13.13 -13.63
CA GLY A 916 31.18 13.51 -14.76
C GLY A 916 31.84 14.58 -15.65
N ASP A 917 32.64 15.47 -15.06
CA ASP A 917 33.32 16.57 -15.72
C ASP A 917 34.68 16.20 -16.34
N LEU A 918 35.16 14.96 -16.11
CA LEU A 918 36.38 14.49 -16.76
C LEU A 918 36.25 14.57 -18.29
N ASN A 919 37.15 15.28 -18.94
CA ASN A 919 37.18 15.34 -20.40
C ASN A 919 37.56 13.98 -20.98
N SER A 920 36.61 13.31 -21.62
CA SER A 920 36.84 12.16 -22.48
C SER A 920 36.49 12.56 -23.91
N ASN A 921 37.38 12.28 -24.86
CA ASN A 921 37.16 12.57 -26.30
C ASN A 921 36.01 11.75 -26.93
N ASP A 922 35.12 11.16 -26.11
CA ASP A 922 34.03 10.29 -26.55
C ASP A 922 32.73 10.71 -25.85
N ASP A 923 31.78 11.19 -26.64
CA ASP A 923 30.44 11.62 -26.20
C ASP A 923 29.42 10.46 -26.13
N SER A 924 29.87 9.20 -26.25
CA SER A 924 28.97 8.04 -26.19
C SER A 924 28.38 7.85 -24.80
N ILE A 925 27.17 7.28 -24.73
CA ILE A 925 26.50 6.99 -23.47
C ILE A 925 27.27 5.92 -22.66
N ASN A 926 27.96 5.02 -23.36
CA ASN A 926 28.70 3.91 -22.77
C ASN A 926 30.21 4.24 -22.70
N THR A 927 30.60 5.17 -21.86
CA THR A 927 32.01 5.48 -21.55
C THR A 927 32.39 5.00 -20.16
N TRP A 928 33.69 4.83 -19.91
CA TRP A 928 34.19 4.50 -18.56
C TRP A 928 33.71 5.52 -17.53
N LYS A 929 33.77 6.81 -17.84
CA LYS A 929 33.29 7.93 -17.04
C LYS A 929 31.84 7.71 -16.61
N ASN A 930 30.95 7.49 -17.57
CA ASN A 930 29.52 7.26 -17.32
C ASN A 930 29.26 5.97 -16.53
N GLY A 931 30.07 4.93 -16.74
CA GLY A 931 30.04 3.68 -15.99
C GLY A 931 30.39 3.88 -14.51
N VAL A 932 31.44 4.66 -14.21
CA VAL A 932 31.83 4.99 -12.83
C VAL A 932 30.78 5.89 -12.16
N VAL A 933 30.28 6.90 -12.85
CA VAL A 933 29.18 7.78 -12.37
C VAL A 933 27.96 6.95 -12.02
N ARG A 934 27.51 6.06 -12.89
CA ARG A 934 26.38 5.14 -12.60
C ARG A 934 26.64 4.24 -11.39
N SER A 935 27.88 3.77 -11.26
CA SER A 935 28.25 2.92 -10.13
C SER A 935 28.20 3.67 -8.79
N LEU A 936 28.67 4.90 -8.73
CA LEU A 936 28.67 5.72 -7.53
C LEU A 936 27.28 6.28 -7.17
N LYS A 937 26.43 6.55 -8.16
CA LYS A 937 25.04 7.01 -7.94
C LYS A 937 24.20 6.07 -7.08
N ARG A 938 24.49 4.75 -7.11
CA ARG A 938 23.80 3.74 -6.29
C ARG A 938 23.93 3.95 -4.79
N TYR A 939 24.93 4.70 -4.35
CA TYR A 939 25.21 4.97 -2.93
C TYR A 939 24.79 6.37 -2.49
N VAL A 940 24.19 7.16 -3.38
CA VAL A 940 23.64 8.47 -3.01
C VAL A 940 22.29 8.25 -2.38
N PRO A 941 22.04 8.72 -1.14
CA PRO A 941 20.74 8.57 -0.51
C PRO A 941 19.61 9.18 -1.33
N ASP A 942 18.48 8.50 -1.39
CA ASP A 942 17.29 8.98 -2.08
C ASP A 942 16.82 10.32 -1.54
N GLY A 943 16.36 11.19 -2.44
CA GLY A 943 15.95 12.55 -2.09
C GLY A 943 17.12 13.57 -2.05
N THR A 944 18.38 13.12 -2.18
CA THR A 944 19.55 14.02 -2.26
C THR A 944 19.44 14.89 -3.51
N LYS A 945 19.59 16.20 -3.35
CA LYS A 945 19.51 17.16 -4.45
C LYS A 945 20.70 16.96 -5.42
N ALA A 946 20.44 16.91 -6.71
CA ALA A 946 21.47 16.86 -7.73
C ALA A 946 22.05 18.27 -7.93
N LEU A 947 23.36 18.42 -7.67
CA LEU A 947 24.06 19.68 -7.78
C LEU A 947 24.16 20.12 -9.26
N GLY A 948 24.03 21.41 -9.52
CA GLY A 948 24.20 21.97 -10.85
C GLY A 948 23.23 21.53 -11.95
N THR A 949 22.34 20.56 -11.65
CA THR A 949 21.49 19.93 -12.65
C THR A 949 20.14 20.64 -12.78
N THR A 950 19.84 21.08 -14.00
CA THR A 950 18.55 21.64 -14.40
C THR A 950 17.75 20.56 -15.15
N CYS A 951 16.47 20.42 -14.84
CA CYS A 951 15.62 19.48 -15.56
C CYS A 951 15.50 19.88 -17.03
N PRO A 952 15.80 18.99 -18.00
CA PRO A 952 15.73 19.32 -19.41
C PRO A 952 14.30 19.51 -19.93
N GLU A 953 13.29 18.96 -19.24
CA GLU A 953 11.88 19.07 -19.64
C GLU A 953 11.24 20.36 -19.12
N CYS A 954 11.36 20.66 -17.83
CA CYS A 954 10.68 21.82 -17.23
C CYS A 954 11.59 22.99 -16.87
N GLY A 955 12.91 22.91 -17.08
CA GLY A 955 13.87 23.97 -16.80
C GLY A 955 14.11 24.28 -15.32
N LYS A 956 13.50 23.55 -14.38
CA LYS A 956 13.62 23.78 -12.94
C LYS A 956 14.81 23.04 -12.32
N LYS A 957 15.38 23.60 -11.23
CA LYS A 957 16.51 23.03 -10.48
C LYS A 957 16.05 22.09 -9.33
N SER A 958 14.99 21.33 -9.54
CA SER A 958 14.38 20.42 -8.55
C SER A 958 14.67 18.94 -8.83
N VAL A 959 15.85 18.67 -9.40
CA VAL A 959 16.30 17.31 -9.69
C VAL A 959 16.94 16.70 -8.45
N ILE A 960 16.52 15.48 -8.12
CA ILE A 960 17.03 14.69 -6.99
C ILE A 960 17.53 13.32 -7.45
N TYR A 961 18.31 12.67 -6.60
CA TYR A 961 18.63 11.26 -6.75
C TYR A 961 17.52 10.40 -6.14
N GLN A 962 17.11 9.36 -6.86
CA GLN A 962 16.18 8.34 -6.37
C GLN A 962 16.51 7.01 -7.06
N ASP A 963 16.79 5.96 -6.29
CA ASP A 963 17.22 4.63 -6.77
C ASP A 963 18.41 4.71 -7.77
N GLY A 964 19.34 5.63 -7.55
CA GLY A 964 20.48 5.88 -8.44
C GLY A 964 20.14 6.61 -9.75
N CYS A 965 18.87 7.00 -9.94
CA CYS A 965 18.39 7.82 -11.08
C CYS A 965 18.25 9.29 -10.69
N LEU A 966 18.27 10.18 -11.68
CA LEU A 966 17.93 11.59 -11.50
C LEU A 966 16.46 11.78 -11.82
N ILE A 967 15.69 12.31 -10.88
CA ILE A 967 14.24 12.54 -11.02
C ILE A 967 13.94 14.01 -10.72
N CYS A 968 13.17 14.65 -11.59
CA CYS A 968 12.65 15.99 -11.33
C CYS A 968 11.38 15.91 -10.47
N LYS A 969 11.37 16.60 -9.33
CA LYS A 969 10.22 16.63 -8.42
C LYS A 969 9.01 17.37 -9.00
N ASP A 970 9.21 18.28 -9.94
CA ASP A 970 8.15 19.14 -10.46
C ASP A 970 7.41 18.52 -11.66
N CYS A 971 8.11 17.84 -12.56
CA CYS A 971 7.51 17.31 -13.78
C CYS A 971 7.60 15.78 -13.92
N GLY A 972 8.22 15.08 -12.96
CA GLY A 972 8.39 13.64 -13.02
C GLY A 972 9.42 13.13 -14.02
N TYR A 973 10.12 14.04 -14.75
CA TYR A 973 11.20 13.63 -15.66
C TYR A 973 12.20 12.75 -14.93
N SER A 974 12.52 11.60 -15.51
CA SER A 974 13.48 10.65 -14.95
C SER A 974 14.57 10.34 -15.95
N LYS A 975 15.83 10.40 -15.51
CA LYS A 975 17.00 9.98 -16.27
C LYS A 975 17.79 8.97 -15.45
N CYS A 976 17.62 7.72 -15.81
CA CYS A 976 18.47 6.62 -15.35
C CYS A 976 19.55 6.38 -16.41
N GLY A 977 20.79 6.58 -16.09
CA GLY A 977 21.78 6.36 -17.14
C GLY A 977 23.19 6.44 -16.70
#